data_fd8065a703d22d79c91a48e700719b26
#
_entry.id   fd8065a703d22d79c91a48e700719b26
#
_cell.length_a   1.000
_cell.length_b   1.000
_cell.length_c   1.000
_cell.angle_alpha   90.00
_cell.angle_beta   90.00
_cell.angle_gamma   90.00
#
_symmetry.space_group_name_H-M   'P 1'
#
loop_
_entity.id
_entity.type
_entity.pdbx_description
1 polymer ?
#
loop_
_entity_poly.entity_id
_entity_poly.type
_entity_poly.pdbx_seq_one_letter_code
_entity_poly.pdbx_strand_id
1 'polypeptide(L)'
;MKTFCTALILLCLTVCISAQTLDNTITIEGRVQDFVTHVDVPGCLVEVLNANDSSVVASQKALKEYQSGEQSWKTSEYRITIPRKEGDYILRITEDGFMPTYVKLPLHHFYKREISREVGTIFLKRPKTVDLNEVVVKATKVKFYHKGDTIVYNADAFQLGEGSMLDALIRQLPGAELSKDGRIYVNGKFVESLLLNGKDFFRGDNTVMFENLPTYMVNQVKVYDRLGENSRFLGQEVAGDKKYVMDVQLKKQYNIGWVGNVETGVGTKERYLARLFAMRFTDHSRLAVYGNMNNLNDDRKPGENDNWSPSDLFGGLTQQQLGGLDYNIDARSGKYKLSGNAQVKHADNTIVNNTNRTNFLANGDTYDRIVANNRNHNFTLSTDHQFYFEFKNANLNIKPRFNYQYYNNKSGYSSLTLHRSFASFSKAQLDSLYTPMIGRELIRTAINRNLRNGLSIGHSLEGSVSMESLIKFKHSPDHVTLYADASLRHANEDSFDRNRIDYYTNGQQSNTDFRNRYFNNRPDHGYSMTGKVTYSYLVKRGLFFDFSYKYNRTTSNRYSSLYRLDQLADWGINSEHELGILPSVDAYNRVMDIHNSYDSRQTDNTHTLGAFLVWNKKTTKSEWWAQLVPNLSLLSRTMHYHSGNVDTTFTKRSILYNMYSTFIK
;
A
#
# COMPACT_ATOMS: atom_id res chain seq x y z
N MET A 1 -40.95 5.31 -6.76
CA MET A 1 -39.77 5.71 -7.55
C MET A 1 -39.87 7.12 -8.14
N LYS A 2 -40.94 7.48 -8.85
CA LYS A 2 -41.13 8.83 -9.39
C LYS A 2 -41.14 9.95 -8.30
N THR A 3 -41.79 9.67 -7.17
CA THR A 3 -41.88 10.63 -6.04
C THR A 3 -40.56 10.84 -5.30
N PHE A 4 -39.66 9.85 -5.25
CA PHE A 4 -38.36 9.96 -4.60
C PHE A 4 -37.35 10.70 -5.48
N CYS A 5 -37.36 10.45 -6.79
CA CYS A 5 -36.54 11.20 -7.73
C CYS A 5 -36.98 12.70 -7.80
N THR A 6 -38.27 12.96 -7.74
CA THR A 6 -38.77 14.34 -7.68
C THR A 6 -38.43 15.04 -6.35
N ALA A 7 -38.45 14.33 -5.22
CA ALA A 7 -38.01 14.87 -3.94
C ALA A 7 -36.50 15.16 -3.90
N LEU A 8 -35.67 14.27 -4.49
CA LEU A 8 -34.24 14.49 -4.58
C LEU A 8 -33.88 15.65 -5.53
N ILE A 9 -34.61 15.74 -6.66
CA ILE A 9 -34.44 16.83 -7.62
C ILE A 9 -34.95 18.17 -7.00
N LEU A 10 -36.07 18.16 -6.24
CA LEU A 10 -36.51 19.33 -5.51
C LEU A 10 -35.54 19.75 -4.39
N LEU A 11 -34.96 18.79 -3.68
CA LEU A 11 -33.91 19.06 -2.67
C LEU A 11 -32.65 19.65 -3.31
N CYS A 12 -32.23 19.14 -4.47
CA CYS A 12 -31.14 19.73 -5.24
C CYS A 12 -31.48 21.11 -5.79
N LEU A 13 -32.71 21.32 -6.25
CA LEU A 13 -33.18 22.63 -6.73
C LEU A 13 -33.30 23.64 -5.61
N THR A 14 -33.77 23.27 -4.42
CA THR A 14 -33.84 24.19 -3.26
C THR A 14 -32.46 24.56 -2.75
N VAL A 15 -31.47 23.64 -2.79
CA VAL A 15 -30.08 23.96 -2.47
C VAL A 15 -29.46 24.90 -3.52
N CYS A 16 -29.83 24.76 -4.80
CA CYS A 16 -29.36 25.64 -5.86
C CYS A 16 -29.98 27.05 -5.80
N ILE A 17 -31.23 27.19 -5.29
CA ILE A 17 -31.92 28.51 -5.20
C ILE A 17 -31.44 29.28 -3.96
N SER A 18 -30.89 28.61 -2.95
CA SER A 18 -30.25 29.24 -1.78
C SER A 18 -28.78 29.60 -2.03
N ALA A 19 -28.33 29.75 -3.27
CA ALA A 19 -27.06 30.38 -3.60
C ALA A 19 -27.06 31.85 -3.22
N GLN A 20 -27.24 32.10 -1.94
CA GLN A 20 -27.04 33.41 -1.35
C GLN A 20 -25.58 33.80 -1.49
N THR A 21 -25.38 35.05 -1.88
CA THR A 21 -24.13 35.77 -1.94
C THR A 21 -23.10 35.24 -0.95
N LEU A 22 -21.94 34.83 -1.45
CA LEU A 22 -20.74 34.70 -0.64
C LEU A 22 -20.67 35.92 0.30
N ASP A 23 -20.35 35.68 1.56
CA ASP A 23 -20.05 36.75 2.50
C ASP A 23 -19.17 37.76 1.78
N ASN A 24 -19.54 39.05 1.82
CA ASN A 24 -18.80 40.11 1.14
C ASN A 24 -17.41 40.34 1.79
N THR A 25 -16.77 39.23 2.21
CA THR A 25 -15.50 39.21 2.92
C THR A 25 -14.56 38.18 2.31
N ILE A 26 -13.27 38.41 2.46
CA ILE A 26 -12.20 37.48 2.12
C ILE A 26 -11.28 37.30 3.33
N THR A 27 -10.72 36.09 3.50
CA THR A 27 -9.77 35.82 4.56
C THR A 27 -8.35 35.78 3.97
N ILE A 28 -7.46 36.50 4.61
CA ILE A 28 -6.02 36.51 4.33
C ILE A 28 -5.37 35.57 5.33
N GLU A 29 -4.70 34.57 4.81
CA GLU A 29 -4.09 33.49 5.62
C GLU A 29 -2.59 33.46 5.40
N GLY A 30 -1.83 33.14 6.46
CA GLY A 30 -0.39 33.00 6.36
C GLY A 30 0.22 32.61 7.71
N ARG A 31 1.54 32.60 7.72
CA ARG A 31 2.37 32.22 8.87
C ARG A 31 3.52 33.19 9.05
N VAL A 32 3.97 33.40 10.28
CA VAL A 32 5.06 34.33 10.59
C VAL A 32 6.21 33.58 11.28
N GLN A 33 7.43 33.72 10.77
CA GLN A 33 8.61 33.02 11.31
C GLN A 33 9.80 33.98 11.46
N ASP A 34 10.68 33.64 12.38
CA ASP A 34 11.99 34.30 12.50
C ASP A 34 12.86 34.01 11.27
N PHE A 35 13.45 35.00 10.66
CA PHE A 35 14.27 34.89 9.44
C PHE A 35 15.50 34.00 9.60
N VAL A 36 16.10 33.97 10.80
CA VAL A 36 17.33 33.22 11.06
C VAL A 36 17.06 31.82 11.51
N THR A 37 16.13 31.66 12.47
CA THR A 37 15.85 30.34 13.07
C THR A 37 14.75 29.59 12.34
N HIS A 38 13.96 30.29 11.53
CA HIS A 38 12.75 29.77 10.89
C HIS A 38 11.75 29.14 11.88
N VAL A 39 11.83 29.53 13.13
CA VAL A 39 10.86 29.13 14.17
C VAL A 39 9.67 30.08 14.12
N ASP A 40 8.50 29.57 14.43
CA ASP A 40 7.29 30.38 14.54
C ASP A 40 7.47 31.49 15.58
N VAL A 41 6.87 32.64 15.31
CA VAL A 41 6.78 33.77 16.23
C VAL A 41 5.33 33.95 16.67
N PRO A 42 4.86 33.10 17.64
CA PRO A 42 3.46 33.13 18.06
C PRO A 42 3.14 34.39 18.84
N GLY A 43 2.00 35.00 18.55
CA GLY A 43 1.54 36.20 19.25
C GLY A 43 1.87 37.52 18.57
N CYS A 44 2.69 37.49 17.50
CA CYS A 44 2.98 38.70 16.73
C CYS A 44 1.70 39.32 16.17
N LEU A 45 1.65 40.65 16.13
CA LEU A 45 0.50 41.40 15.62
C LEU A 45 0.61 41.48 14.09
N VAL A 46 -0.42 41.02 13.40
CA VAL A 46 -0.57 41.13 11.95
C VAL A 46 -1.74 42.11 11.64
N GLU A 47 -1.46 43.12 10.87
CA GLU A 47 -2.42 44.14 10.49
C GLU A 47 -2.51 44.27 8.98
N VAL A 48 -3.70 44.36 8.47
CA VAL A 48 -3.97 44.70 7.06
C VAL A 48 -4.22 46.21 6.97
N LEU A 49 -3.37 46.89 6.25
CA LEU A 49 -3.46 48.33 6.03
C LEU A 49 -3.92 48.62 4.60
N ASN A 50 -4.68 49.68 4.43
CA ASN A 50 -4.95 50.24 3.11
C ASN A 50 -3.67 50.94 2.59
N ALA A 51 -3.24 50.59 1.37
CA ALA A 51 -1.98 51.13 0.83
C ALA A 51 -2.03 52.64 0.53
N ASN A 52 -3.21 53.24 0.39
CA ASN A 52 -3.34 54.64 0.02
C ASN A 52 -3.19 55.60 1.23
N ASP A 53 -3.73 55.21 2.39
CA ASP A 53 -3.81 56.08 3.58
C ASP A 53 -3.24 55.43 4.84
N SER A 54 -2.72 54.19 4.73
CA SER A 54 -2.18 53.40 5.84
C SER A 54 -3.18 53.17 7.00
N SER A 55 -4.46 53.35 6.77
CA SER A 55 -5.50 53.04 7.76
C SER A 55 -5.57 51.51 8.00
N VAL A 56 -5.78 51.11 9.26
CA VAL A 56 -5.92 49.71 9.64
C VAL A 56 -7.31 49.22 9.24
N VAL A 57 -7.36 48.25 8.31
CA VAL A 57 -8.59 47.60 7.87
C VAL A 57 -8.99 46.49 8.82
N ALA A 58 -8.01 45.69 9.27
CA ALA A 58 -8.19 44.61 10.24
C ALA A 58 -6.87 44.29 10.93
N SER A 59 -6.94 43.76 12.15
CA SER A 59 -5.77 43.32 12.88
C SER A 59 -6.08 42.02 13.63
N GLN A 60 -5.04 41.16 13.77
CA GLN A 60 -5.13 39.90 14.52
C GLN A 60 -3.75 39.48 15.03
N LYS A 61 -3.69 38.86 16.21
CA LYS A 61 -2.49 38.17 16.66
C LYS A 61 -2.33 36.86 15.92
N ALA A 62 -1.16 36.62 15.37
CA ALA A 62 -0.79 35.36 14.77
C ALA A 62 -0.51 34.32 15.87
N LEU A 63 -1.60 33.72 16.36
CA LEU A 63 -1.54 32.76 17.44
C LEU A 63 -2.59 31.67 17.20
N LYS A 64 -2.14 30.46 17.07
CA LYS A 64 -3.01 29.28 17.03
C LYS A 64 -2.46 28.24 18.00
N GLU A 65 -3.30 27.81 18.90
CA GLU A 65 -2.97 26.79 19.88
C GLU A 65 -3.48 25.44 19.40
N TYR A 66 -2.64 24.45 19.49
CA TYR A 66 -2.96 23.06 19.24
C TYR A 66 -2.82 22.29 20.53
N GLN A 67 -3.72 21.36 20.79
CA GLN A 67 -3.70 20.47 21.92
C GLN A 67 -3.82 19.02 21.45
N SER A 68 -2.90 18.17 21.91
CA SER A 68 -2.96 16.72 21.70
C SER A 68 -2.65 16.03 23.03
N GLY A 69 -3.66 15.46 23.67
CA GLY A 69 -3.55 14.96 25.03
C GLY A 69 -3.19 16.07 26.04
N GLU A 70 -2.15 15.86 26.84
CA GLU A 70 -1.65 16.83 27.81
C GLU A 70 -0.68 17.87 27.23
N GLN A 71 -0.30 17.75 25.96
CA GLN A 71 0.63 18.66 25.33
C GLN A 71 -0.11 19.74 24.51
N SER A 72 0.28 21.00 24.71
CA SER A 72 -0.17 22.13 23.92
C SER A 72 1.02 22.83 23.29
N TRP A 73 0.87 23.29 22.02
CA TRP A 73 1.89 24.10 21.34
C TRP A 73 1.21 25.25 20.60
N LYS A 74 1.98 26.30 20.38
CA LYS A 74 1.52 27.53 19.75
C LYS A 74 2.21 27.72 18.42
N THR A 75 1.46 28.08 17.39
CA THR A 75 1.98 28.46 16.08
C THR A 75 1.65 29.92 15.76
N SER A 76 2.35 30.49 14.79
CA SER A 76 2.17 31.85 14.34
C SER A 76 1.27 31.97 13.10
N GLU A 77 0.31 31.07 12.96
CA GLU A 77 -0.68 31.15 11.90
C GLU A 77 -1.68 32.25 12.18
N TYR A 78 -2.05 33.01 11.13
CA TYR A 78 -3.10 34.00 11.21
C TYR A 78 -4.13 33.82 10.11
N ARG A 79 -5.35 34.29 10.39
CA ARG A 79 -6.50 34.27 9.48
C ARG A 79 -7.29 35.53 9.65
N ILE A 80 -6.96 36.57 8.90
CA ILE A 80 -7.60 37.89 9.01
C ILE A 80 -8.70 38.03 7.96
N THR A 81 -9.91 38.26 8.39
CA THR A 81 -11.05 38.47 7.49
C THR A 81 -11.27 39.98 7.27
N ILE A 82 -11.25 40.39 6.01
CA ILE A 82 -11.43 41.77 5.55
C ILE A 82 -12.58 41.83 4.54
N PRO A 83 -13.16 43.05 4.31
CA PRO A 83 -14.14 43.25 3.23
C PRO A 83 -13.54 42.85 1.88
N ARG A 84 -14.30 42.17 1.04
CA ARG A 84 -13.92 41.73 -0.31
C ARG A 84 -13.98 42.91 -1.29
N LYS A 85 -13.03 43.78 -1.16
CA LYS A 85 -12.91 44.99 -1.99
C LYS A 85 -11.58 44.94 -2.75
N GLU A 86 -11.61 45.17 -4.05
CA GLU A 86 -10.38 45.28 -4.85
C GLU A 86 -9.58 46.51 -4.43
N GLY A 87 -8.28 46.37 -4.34
CA GLY A 87 -7.35 47.43 -3.97
C GLY A 87 -5.99 46.89 -3.57
N ASP A 88 -5.07 47.81 -3.37
CA ASP A 88 -3.76 47.50 -2.83
C ASP A 88 -3.78 47.63 -1.30
N TYR A 89 -3.30 46.57 -0.66
CA TYR A 89 -3.18 46.51 0.80
C TYR A 89 -1.72 46.20 1.18
N ILE A 90 -1.38 46.44 2.43
CA ILE A 90 -0.08 46.14 3.01
C ILE A 90 -0.33 45.33 4.29
N LEU A 91 0.34 44.21 4.42
CA LEU A 91 0.42 43.51 5.70
C LEU A 91 1.58 44.10 6.50
N ARG A 92 1.29 44.58 7.69
CA ARG A 92 2.27 45.01 8.68
C ARG A 92 2.34 43.98 9.79
N ILE A 93 3.53 43.46 10.05
CA ILE A 93 3.76 42.51 11.11
C ILE A 93 4.74 43.14 12.12
N THR A 94 4.32 43.12 13.39
CA THR A 94 5.11 43.68 14.50
C THR A 94 5.19 42.68 15.66
N GLU A 95 6.38 42.58 16.25
CA GLU A 95 6.64 41.79 17.47
C GLU A 95 7.84 42.39 18.19
N ASP A 96 7.83 42.32 19.53
CA ASP A 96 8.97 42.82 20.33
C ASP A 96 10.23 42.03 20.02
N GLY A 97 11.36 42.78 19.86
CA GLY A 97 12.63 42.17 19.47
C GLY A 97 12.83 41.90 17.98
N PHE A 98 11.86 42.26 17.13
CA PHE A 98 11.93 42.15 15.68
C PHE A 98 11.73 43.50 14.99
N MET A 99 12.29 43.64 13.79
CA MET A 99 12.03 44.80 12.93
C MET A 99 10.63 44.67 12.31
N PRO A 100 9.82 45.76 12.32
CA PRO A 100 8.54 45.75 11.62
C PRO A 100 8.71 45.30 10.16
N THR A 101 7.90 44.36 9.71
CA THR A 101 7.94 43.84 8.34
C THR A 101 6.68 44.22 7.59
N TYR A 102 6.86 44.67 6.34
CA TYR A 102 5.78 45.09 5.46
C TYR A 102 5.77 44.24 4.21
N VAL A 103 4.61 43.67 3.87
CA VAL A 103 4.41 42.82 2.69
C VAL A 103 3.27 43.39 1.84
N LYS A 104 3.53 43.66 0.57
CA LYS A 104 2.49 44.11 -0.37
C LYS A 104 1.47 43.01 -0.60
N LEU A 105 0.21 43.32 -0.51
CA LEU A 105 -0.93 42.43 -0.70
C LEU A 105 -1.87 43.04 -1.76
N PRO A 106 -1.62 42.87 -3.07
CA PRO A 106 -2.52 43.31 -4.12
C PRO A 106 -3.73 42.40 -4.18
N LEU A 107 -4.91 42.93 -3.90
CA LEU A 107 -6.17 42.21 -3.98
C LEU A 107 -6.94 42.68 -5.20
N HIS A 108 -6.48 42.27 -6.39
CA HIS A 108 -7.15 42.53 -7.67
C HIS A 108 -7.66 41.21 -8.24
N HIS A 109 -8.80 41.26 -8.94
CA HIS A 109 -9.41 40.11 -9.62
C HIS A 109 -9.72 38.91 -8.69
N PHE A 110 -10.76 39.09 -7.89
CA PHE A 110 -11.29 37.97 -7.10
C PHE A 110 -11.94 36.91 -7.99
N TYR A 111 -11.58 35.67 -7.77
CA TYR A 111 -12.24 34.54 -8.42
C TYR A 111 -13.67 34.38 -7.87
N LYS A 112 -14.57 33.87 -8.72
CA LYS A 112 -15.94 33.55 -8.29
C LYS A 112 -15.87 32.55 -7.12
N ARG A 113 -16.45 32.90 -5.97
CA ARG A 113 -16.42 32.13 -4.72
C ARG A 113 -15.06 31.99 -4.04
N GLU A 114 -14.10 32.81 -4.34
CA GLU A 114 -12.87 32.88 -3.57
C GLU A 114 -13.16 33.37 -2.15
N ILE A 115 -12.84 32.58 -1.14
CA ILE A 115 -13.12 32.84 0.29
C ILE A 115 -11.88 33.14 1.09
N SER A 116 -10.72 32.73 0.62
CA SER A 116 -9.43 33.01 1.24
C SER A 116 -8.32 33.18 0.22
N ARG A 117 -7.28 33.89 0.63
CA ARG A 117 -6.05 34.07 -0.13
C ARG A 117 -4.84 33.87 0.78
N GLU A 118 -4.01 32.93 0.41
CA GLU A 118 -2.79 32.61 1.16
C GLU A 118 -1.64 33.53 0.74
N VAL A 119 -0.96 34.12 1.73
CA VAL A 119 0.23 34.95 1.54
C VAL A 119 1.52 34.16 1.71
N GLY A 120 1.43 32.95 2.26
CA GLY A 120 2.59 32.12 2.58
C GLY A 120 3.26 32.52 3.90
N THR A 121 4.53 32.14 4.04
CA THR A 121 5.30 32.41 5.25
C THR A 121 6.04 33.75 5.16
N ILE A 122 5.83 34.64 6.14
CA ILE A 122 6.50 35.91 6.27
C ILE A 122 7.61 35.79 7.31
N PHE A 123 8.79 36.30 6.99
CA PHE A 123 9.97 36.20 7.85
C PHE A 123 10.28 37.53 8.54
N LEU A 124 10.31 37.52 9.88
CA LEU A 124 10.71 38.69 10.69
C LEU A 124 12.22 38.67 10.89
N LYS A 125 12.84 39.85 10.77
CA LYS A 125 14.28 40.06 11.01
C LYS A 125 14.49 40.71 12.36
N ARG A 126 15.50 40.27 13.09
CA ARG A 126 15.96 40.94 14.32
C ARG A 126 16.86 42.12 13.99
N PRO A 127 16.86 43.20 14.77
CA PRO A 127 17.86 44.29 14.63
C PRO A 127 19.28 43.71 14.82
N LYS A 128 20.24 44.17 14.03
CA LYS A 128 21.64 43.82 14.23
C LYS A 128 22.11 44.40 15.55
N THR A 129 22.28 43.60 16.57
CA THR A 129 23.05 43.94 17.76
C THR A 129 24.53 43.72 17.43
N VAL A 130 25.35 44.74 17.68
CA VAL A 130 26.81 44.63 17.61
C VAL A 130 27.27 44.01 18.93
N ASP A 131 27.60 42.74 18.92
CA ASP A 131 28.16 42.05 20.10
C ASP A 131 29.63 42.35 20.27
N LEU A 132 29.98 42.79 21.46
CA LEU A 132 31.30 42.88 22.02
C LEU A 132 31.55 41.63 22.85
N ASN A 133 32.66 40.91 22.52
CA ASN A 133 33.31 39.80 23.21
C ASN A 133 32.89 38.38 22.92
N GLU A 134 33.86 37.70 22.31
CA GLU A 134 33.91 36.27 22.08
C GLU A 134 33.91 35.49 23.39
N VAL A 135 32.79 34.88 23.72
CA VAL A 135 32.69 33.76 24.66
C VAL A 135 32.68 32.50 23.84
N VAL A 136 33.76 31.74 23.87
CA VAL A 136 33.81 30.39 23.32
C VAL A 136 32.88 29.49 24.15
N VAL A 137 31.58 29.47 23.82
CA VAL A 137 30.63 28.47 24.30
C VAL A 137 30.87 27.25 23.44
N LYS A 138 31.40 26.16 24.01
CA LYS A 138 31.24 24.83 23.43
C LYS A 138 29.77 24.52 23.41
N ALA A 139 29.06 24.93 22.35
CA ALA A 139 27.66 24.66 22.19
C ALA A 139 27.49 23.14 22.03
N THR A 140 26.85 22.52 22.99
CA THR A 140 26.31 21.15 22.83
C THR A 140 25.35 21.22 21.64
N LYS A 141 25.65 20.51 20.55
CA LYS A 141 24.81 20.50 19.35
C LYS A 141 23.40 20.09 19.75
N VAL A 142 22.41 20.95 19.48
CA VAL A 142 20.99 20.65 19.79
C VAL A 142 20.58 19.44 18.97
N LYS A 143 20.15 18.38 19.65
CA LYS A 143 19.78 17.11 19.02
C LYS A 143 18.56 17.26 18.13
N PHE A 144 17.53 17.96 18.60
CA PHE A 144 16.31 18.23 17.84
C PHE A 144 15.65 19.51 18.29
N TYR A 145 14.85 20.09 17.42
CA TYR A 145 14.03 21.28 17.68
C TYR A 145 12.76 21.24 16.83
N HIS A 146 11.76 22.02 17.26
CA HIS A 146 10.52 22.19 16.49
C HIS A 146 10.62 23.44 15.61
N LYS A 147 10.26 23.29 14.35
CA LYS A 147 10.09 24.36 13.39
C LYS A 147 8.65 24.38 12.92
N GLY A 148 7.78 25.07 13.65
CA GLY A 148 6.35 24.94 13.48
C GLY A 148 5.88 23.51 13.79
N ASP A 149 5.11 22.90 12.90
CA ASP A 149 4.64 21.51 13.01
C ASP A 149 5.72 20.48 12.60
N THR A 150 6.90 20.94 12.19
CA THR A 150 8.00 20.07 11.77
C THR A 150 8.95 19.81 12.92
N ILE A 151 9.23 18.56 13.21
CA ILE A 151 10.32 18.13 14.09
C ILE A 151 11.59 18.04 13.25
N VAL A 152 12.65 18.71 13.65
CA VAL A 152 13.95 18.69 12.95
C VAL A 152 15.00 18.08 13.87
N TYR A 153 15.60 16.99 13.46
CA TYR A 153 16.72 16.34 14.13
C TYR A 153 18.02 16.65 13.41
N ASN A 154 19.06 17.05 14.13
CA ASN A 154 20.40 17.27 13.58
C ASN A 154 21.19 15.96 13.62
N ALA A 155 21.49 15.36 12.47
CA ALA A 155 22.18 14.08 12.43
C ALA A 155 23.57 14.13 13.09
N ASP A 156 24.30 15.20 12.90
CA ASP A 156 25.66 15.40 13.51
C ASP A 156 25.65 15.56 15.04
N ALA A 157 24.48 15.65 15.67
CA ALA A 157 24.34 15.73 17.14
C ALA A 157 24.24 14.36 17.81
N PHE A 158 24.12 13.29 17.02
CA PHE A 158 24.06 11.91 17.49
C PHE A 158 25.42 11.23 17.33
N GLN A 159 25.89 10.58 18.38
CA GLN A 159 27.14 9.82 18.34
C GLN A 159 26.85 8.43 17.77
N LEU A 160 27.23 8.23 16.53
CA LEU A 160 27.08 6.96 15.81
C LEU A 160 28.48 6.44 15.47
N GLY A 161 28.62 5.12 15.49
CA GLY A 161 29.85 4.45 15.08
C GLY A 161 30.17 4.72 13.61
N GLU A 162 31.42 4.64 13.24
CA GLU A 162 31.86 4.72 11.85
C GLU A 162 31.22 3.57 11.05
N GLY A 163 30.66 3.89 9.88
CA GLY A 163 29.93 2.89 9.07
C GLY A 163 28.48 2.65 9.46
N SER A 164 27.94 3.38 10.46
CA SER A 164 26.51 3.27 10.82
C SER A 164 25.61 3.69 9.66
N MET A 165 24.50 2.98 9.49
CA MET A 165 23.49 3.25 8.48
C MET A 165 22.31 4.03 9.06
N LEU A 166 21.37 4.43 8.21
CA LEU A 166 20.25 5.29 8.58
C LEU A 166 19.38 4.70 9.70
N ASP A 167 19.18 3.39 9.74
CA ASP A 167 18.43 2.70 10.79
C ASP A 167 18.98 2.98 12.19
N ALA A 168 20.32 2.95 12.34
CA ALA A 168 20.99 3.27 13.59
C ALA A 168 20.74 4.72 14.04
N LEU A 169 20.67 5.65 13.09
CA LEU A 169 20.30 7.04 13.38
C LEU A 169 18.84 7.13 13.84
N ILE A 170 17.90 6.51 13.10
CA ILE A 170 16.47 6.59 13.42
C ILE A 170 16.18 6.02 14.81
N ARG A 171 16.83 4.92 15.21
CA ARG A 171 16.68 4.34 16.57
C ARG A 171 17.17 5.24 17.69
N GLN A 172 18.04 6.22 17.39
CA GLN A 172 18.53 7.20 18.38
C GLN A 172 17.73 8.50 18.40
N LEU A 173 16.82 8.72 17.46
CA LEU A 173 16.01 9.94 17.41
C LEU A 173 15.01 9.96 18.55
N PRO A 174 14.97 10.99 19.41
CA PRO A 174 13.99 11.11 20.49
C PRO A 174 12.56 11.04 19.98
N GLY A 175 11.77 10.15 20.56
CA GLY A 175 10.37 9.94 20.20
C GLY A 175 10.15 9.13 18.90
N ALA A 176 11.22 8.65 18.25
CA ALA A 176 11.11 7.77 17.10
C ALA A 176 11.26 6.30 17.51
N GLU A 177 10.44 5.46 16.91
CA GLU A 177 10.45 4.00 17.09
C GLU A 177 10.54 3.35 15.70
N LEU A 178 11.51 2.47 15.52
CA LEU A 178 11.66 1.64 14.32
C LEU A 178 11.32 0.20 14.69
N SER A 179 10.20 -0.30 14.15
CA SER A 179 9.75 -1.68 14.36
C SER A 179 10.59 -2.68 13.55
N LYS A 180 10.50 -3.97 13.88
CA LYS A 180 11.24 -5.05 13.20
C LYS A 180 10.84 -5.21 11.72
N ASP A 181 9.62 -4.83 11.37
CA ASP A 181 9.08 -4.87 10.01
C ASP A 181 9.35 -3.56 9.20
N GLY A 182 10.25 -2.71 9.67
CA GLY A 182 10.66 -1.48 8.98
C GLY A 182 9.66 -0.31 9.08
N ARG A 183 8.65 -0.40 9.93
CA ARG A 183 7.72 0.71 10.18
C ARG A 183 8.29 1.70 11.16
N ILE A 184 8.13 2.99 10.85
CA ILE A 184 8.57 4.09 11.71
C ILE A 184 7.36 4.72 12.37
N TYR A 185 7.49 4.97 13.65
CA TYR A 185 6.55 5.79 14.42
C TYR A 185 7.30 6.96 15.05
N VAL A 186 6.72 8.14 15.04
CA VAL A 186 7.28 9.31 15.72
C VAL A 186 6.21 9.89 16.63
N ASN A 187 6.48 9.94 17.92
CA ASN A 187 5.54 10.32 18.97
C ASN A 187 4.21 9.51 18.88
N GLY A 188 4.33 8.21 18.61
CA GLY A 188 3.18 7.30 18.48
C GLY A 188 2.41 7.42 17.14
N LYS A 189 2.76 8.37 16.25
CA LYS A 189 2.12 8.53 14.95
C LYS A 189 2.92 7.80 13.87
N PHE A 190 2.23 6.98 13.07
CA PHE A 190 2.83 6.23 11.97
C PHE A 190 3.34 7.15 10.86
N VAL A 191 4.57 6.93 10.41
CA VAL A 191 5.18 7.62 9.27
C VAL A 191 4.83 6.88 7.98
N GLU A 192 3.99 7.50 7.16
CA GLU A 192 3.47 6.87 5.93
C GLU A 192 4.48 6.81 4.78
N SER A 193 5.44 7.73 4.75
CA SER A 193 6.50 7.76 3.73
C SER A 193 7.82 8.25 4.31
N LEU A 194 8.90 7.56 3.93
CA LEU A 194 10.27 8.01 4.15
C LEU A 194 10.76 8.71 2.88
N LEU A 195 11.17 9.95 3.04
CA LEU A 195 11.63 10.80 1.93
C LEU A 195 13.15 11.01 2.00
N LEU A 196 13.76 11.18 0.85
CA LEU A 196 15.14 11.65 0.72
C LEU A 196 15.17 12.99 -0.01
N ASN A 197 15.63 14.07 0.65
CA ASN A 197 15.60 15.43 0.12
C ASN A 197 14.21 15.82 -0.41
N GLY A 198 13.15 15.53 0.37
CA GLY A 198 11.75 15.83 0.03
C GLY A 198 11.09 14.92 -1.00
N LYS A 199 11.73 13.82 -1.40
CA LYS A 199 11.22 12.91 -2.44
C LYS A 199 11.02 11.50 -1.89
N ASP A 200 9.91 10.86 -2.26
CA ASP A 200 9.61 9.49 -1.88
C ASP A 200 10.64 8.54 -2.53
N PHE A 201 11.33 7.78 -1.71
CA PHE A 201 12.49 7.04 -2.14
C PHE A 201 12.14 5.68 -2.76
N PHE A 202 11.43 4.83 -2.04
CA PHE A 202 11.04 3.51 -2.52
C PHE A 202 9.53 3.25 -2.44
N ARG A 203 8.72 4.30 -2.53
CA ARG A 203 7.26 4.19 -2.56
C ARG A 203 6.68 3.33 -1.42
N GLY A 204 7.25 3.49 -0.21
CA GLY A 204 6.82 2.79 1.00
C GLY A 204 7.68 1.60 1.40
N ASP A 205 8.66 1.19 0.59
CA ASP A 205 9.67 0.23 1.00
C ASP A 205 10.88 0.95 1.59
N ASN A 206 10.84 1.18 2.88
CA ASN A 206 11.83 1.98 3.58
C ASN A 206 13.11 1.20 3.93
N THR A 207 13.04 -0.12 3.92
CA THR A 207 14.07 -1.01 4.45
C THR A 207 15.38 -0.86 3.69
N VAL A 208 15.31 -0.77 2.37
CA VAL A 208 16.50 -0.58 1.52
C VAL A 208 17.23 0.73 1.83
N MET A 209 16.50 1.79 2.19
CA MET A 209 17.11 3.07 2.56
C MET A 209 17.76 3.01 3.93
N PHE A 210 17.14 2.34 4.90
CA PHE A 210 17.68 2.23 6.26
C PHE A 210 19.08 1.64 6.29
N GLU A 211 19.36 0.73 5.42
CA GLU A 211 20.51 -0.15 5.49
C GLU A 211 21.60 0.17 4.46
N ASN A 212 21.27 1.01 3.50
CA ASN A 212 22.23 1.40 2.47
C ASN A 212 22.57 2.89 2.47
N LEU A 213 21.93 3.71 3.31
CA LEU A 213 22.28 5.13 3.42
C LEU A 213 23.14 5.38 4.64
N PRO A 214 24.46 5.63 4.47
CA PRO A 214 25.36 5.91 5.57
C PRO A 214 24.99 7.20 6.32
N THR A 215 25.02 7.15 7.64
CA THR A 215 24.63 8.29 8.49
C THR A 215 25.49 9.52 8.29
N TYR A 216 26.77 9.37 7.92
CA TYR A 216 27.68 10.50 7.67
C TYR A 216 27.23 11.39 6.51
N MET A 217 26.40 10.87 5.60
CA MET A 217 25.80 11.63 4.49
C MET A 217 24.61 12.48 4.93
N VAL A 218 23.98 12.15 6.07
CA VAL A 218 22.78 12.81 6.55
C VAL A 218 23.13 14.12 7.27
N ASN A 219 22.43 15.18 6.92
CA ASN A 219 22.51 16.49 7.57
C ASN A 219 21.44 16.63 8.65
N GLN A 220 20.19 16.43 8.26
CA GLN A 220 19.00 16.56 9.13
C GLN A 220 17.96 15.53 8.78
N VAL A 221 17.14 15.17 9.78
CA VAL A 221 15.91 14.40 9.57
C VAL A 221 14.74 15.26 10.00
N LYS A 222 13.77 15.46 9.11
CA LYS A 222 12.57 16.28 9.35
C LYS A 222 11.34 15.39 9.39
N VAL A 223 10.45 15.61 10.34
CA VAL A 223 9.18 14.90 10.42
C VAL A 223 8.05 15.91 10.43
N TYR A 224 7.14 15.79 9.47
CA TYR A 224 6.05 16.75 9.25
C TYR A 224 4.88 16.17 8.47
N ASP A 225 3.75 16.85 8.53
CA ASP A 225 2.60 16.56 7.68
C ASP A 225 2.81 17.19 6.29
N ARG A 226 2.86 16.36 5.25
CA ARG A 226 3.01 16.78 3.85
C ARG A 226 1.66 16.77 3.16
N LEU A 227 1.32 17.86 2.48
CA LEU A 227 0.19 17.88 1.56
C LEU A 227 0.49 17.06 0.31
N GLY A 228 -0.48 16.28 -0.14
CA GLY A 228 -0.39 15.51 -1.37
C GLY A 228 -0.43 16.38 -2.64
N GLU A 229 -0.33 15.74 -3.77
CA GLU A 229 -0.25 16.43 -5.06
C GLU A 229 -1.53 17.18 -5.40
N ASN A 230 -2.70 16.62 -5.07
CA ASN A 230 -4.00 17.25 -5.33
C ASN A 230 -4.22 18.49 -4.47
N SER A 231 -3.88 18.41 -3.18
CA SER A 231 -3.94 19.58 -2.27
C SER A 231 -3.02 20.70 -2.73
N ARG A 232 -1.79 20.34 -3.13
CA ARG A 232 -0.82 21.30 -3.65
C ARG A 232 -1.30 21.92 -4.96
N PHE A 233 -1.83 21.12 -5.87
CA PHE A 233 -2.33 21.59 -7.17
C PHE A 233 -3.53 22.53 -7.02
N LEU A 234 -4.47 22.23 -6.09
CA LEU A 234 -5.63 23.05 -5.82
C LEU A 234 -5.31 24.31 -4.97
N GLY A 235 -4.19 24.29 -4.21
CA GLY A 235 -3.88 25.30 -3.22
C GLY A 235 -4.80 25.25 -1.99
N GLN A 236 -5.45 24.12 -1.76
CA GLN A 236 -6.32 23.88 -0.59
C GLN A 236 -6.22 22.41 -0.15
N GLU A 237 -6.44 22.16 1.15
CA GLU A 237 -6.39 20.80 1.69
C GLU A 237 -7.55 19.94 1.15
N VAL A 238 -7.20 18.82 0.54
CA VAL A 238 -8.14 17.78 0.10
C VAL A 238 -8.16 16.69 1.15
N ALA A 239 -9.34 16.27 1.57
CA ALA A 239 -9.49 15.22 2.59
C ALA A 239 -8.78 13.92 2.17
N GLY A 240 -7.94 13.40 3.07
CA GLY A 240 -7.19 12.17 2.83
C GLY A 240 -5.92 12.31 1.96
N ASP A 241 -5.58 13.52 1.50
CA ASP A 241 -4.38 13.77 0.68
C ASP A 241 -3.16 14.22 1.53
N LYS A 242 -3.29 14.31 2.85
CA LYS A 242 -2.23 14.67 3.79
C LYS A 242 -1.55 13.43 4.35
N LYS A 243 -0.23 13.39 4.33
CA LYS A 243 0.60 12.28 4.82
C LYS A 243 1.61 12.74 5.85
N TYR A 244 1.77 11.96 6.92
CA TYR A 244 2.84 12.17 7.89
C TYR A 244 4.12 11.53 7.37
N VAL A 245 5.16 12.33 7.17
CA VAL A 245 6.37 11.89 6.48
C VAL A 245 7.63 12.16 7.31
N MET A 246 8.63 11.30 7.13
CA MET A 246 10.00 11.52 7.60
C MET A 246 10.89 11.84 6.40
N ASP A 247 11.54 12.98 6.38
CA ASP A 247 12.37 13.45 5.28
C ASP A 247 13.84 13.53 5.70
N VAL A 248 14.66 12.66 5.16
CA VAL A 248 16.10 12.60 5.37
C VAL A 248 16.77 13.56 4.41
N GLN A 249 17.42 14.59 4.95
CA GLN A 249 18.11 15.59 4.18
C GLN A 249 19.61 15.30 4.16
N LEU A 250 20.20 15.19 2.98
CA LEU A 250 21.62 14.96 2.81
C LEU A 250 22.44 16.25 2.94
N LYS A 251 23.69 16.11 3.32
CA LYS A 251 24.69 17.19 3.21
C LYS A 251 24.87 17.52 1.73
N LYS A 252 25.05 18.79 1.41
CA LYS A 252 25.13 19.31 0.02
C LYS A 252 26.12 18.56 -0.87
N GLN A 253 27.23 18.13 -0.32
CA GLN A 253 28.29 17.39 -1.03
C GLN A 253 27.85 15.98 -1.46
N TYR A 254 26.77 15.44 -0.86
CA TYR A 254 26.23 14.11 -1.14
C TYR A 254 24.88 14.15 -1.86
N ASN A 255 24.44 15.31 -2.35
CA ASN A 255 23.18 15.42 -3.10
C ASN A 255 23.24 14.75 -4.48
N ILE A 256 24.43 14.51 -5.01
CA ILE A 256 24.66 13.76 -6.25
C ILE A 256 25.73 12.72 -5.94
N GLY A 257 25.42 11.47 -6.17
CA GLY A 257 26.36 10.41 -5.86
C GLY A 257 25.90 9.02 -6.24
N TRP A 258 26.77 8.07 -5.89
CA TRP A 258 26.54 6.65 -5.95
C TRP A 258 26.67 6.06 -4.55
N VAL A 259 25.78 5.13 -4.23
CA VAL A 259 25.88 4.27 -3.06
C VAL A 259 25.75 2.85 -3.54
N GLY A 260 26.58 1.97 -3.04
CA GLY A 260 26.52 0.57 -3.42
C GLY A 260 26.99 -0.34 -2.29
N ASN A 261 26.43 -1.54 -2.28
CA ASN A 261 26.77 -2.60 -1.37
C ASN A 261 26.85 -3.93 -2.14
N VAL A 262 27.89 -4.69 -1.91
CA VAL A 262 28.08 -6.04 -2.47
C VAL A 262 28.40 -6.97 -1.33
N GLU A 263 27.63 -8.04 -1.22
CA GLU A 263 27.85 -9.06 -0.22
C GLU A 263 27.93 -10.41 -0.91
N THR A 264 28.98 -11.18 -0.63
CA THR A 264 29.16 -12.52 -1.15
C THR A 264 29.58 -13.46 -0.04
N GLY A 265 29.08 -14.69 -0.08
CA GLY A 265 29.41 -15.70 0.90
C GLY A 265 29.29 -17.09 0.33
N VAL A 266 30.13 -17.99 0.84
CA VAL A 266 30.07 -19.42 0.56
C VAL A 266 30.13 -20.18 1.88
N GLY A 267 29.46 -21.30 1.94
CA GLY A 267 29.37 -22.11 3.15
C GLY A 267 29.48 -23.63 2.85
N THR A 268 29.46 -24.40 3.92
CA THR A 268 29.42 -25.87 3.82
C THR A 268 28.11 -26.31 3.17
N LYS A 269 28.10 -27.53 2.58
CA LYS A 269 26.93 -28.10 1.89
C LYS A 269 26.45 -27.25 0.71
N GLU A 270 27.37 -26.70 -0.06
CA GLU A 270 27.10 -25.89 -1.26
C GLU A 270 26.24 -24.64 -0.98
N ARG A 271 26.32 -24.07 0.23
CA ARG A 271 25.63 -22.84 0.56
C ARG A 271 26.33 -21.66 -0.06
N TYR A 272 25.54 -20.75 -0.62
CA TYR A 272 26.03 -19.51 -1.22
C TYR A 272 25.08 -18.34 -0.98
N LEU A 273 25.66 -17.15 -1.02
CA LEU A 273 25.00 -15.86 -1.00
C LEU A 273 25.72 -14.91 -1.96
N ALA A 274 24.95 -14.22 -2.78
CA ALA A 274 25.45 -13.11 -3.59
C ALA A 274 24.36 -12.01 -3.61
N ARG A 275 24.64 -10.87 -3.00
CA ARG A 275 23.76 -9.71 -2.97
C ARG A 275 24.45 -8.50 -3.58
N LEU A 276 23.72 -7.73 -4.34
CA LEU A 276 24.14 -6.48 -4.95
C LEU A 276 23.08 -5.41 -4.73
N PHE A 277 23.50 -4.27 -4.27
CA PHE A 277 22.72 -3.06 -4.30
C PHE A 277 23.57 -1.94 -4.89
N ALA A 278 23.03 -1.19 -5.85
CA ALA A 278 23.67 0.00 -6.40
C ALA A 278 22.61 1.08 -6.64
N MET A 279 22.86 2.27 -6.14
CA MET A 279 21.97 3.39 -6.28
C MET A 279 22.71 4.63 -6.77
N ARG A 280 22.19 5.24 -7.81
CA ARG A 280 22.58 6.56 -8.26
C ARG A 280 21.49 7.57 -7.93
N PHE A 281 21.84 8.68 -7.34
CA PHE A 281 20.91 9.77 -7.09
C PHE A 281 21.48 11.11 -7.53
N THR A 282 20.58 12.00 -7.92
CA THR A 282 20.85 13.39 -8.30
C THR A 282 19.76 14.27 -7.69
N ASP A 283 19.82 15.59 -7.89
CA ASP A 283 18.75 16.50 -7.45
C ASP A 283 17.36 16.16 -8.01
N HIS A 284 17.31 15.45 -9.16
CA HIS A 284 16.08 15.23 -9.91
C HIS A 284 15.74 13.77 -10.18
N SER A 285 16.69 12.87 -10.00
CA SER A 285 16.50 11.48 -10.34
C SER A 285 17.16 10.54 -9.35
N ARG A 286 16.58 9.37 -9.20
CA ARG A 286 17.15 8.23 -8.48
C ARG A 286 16.90 6.98 -9.30
N LEU A 287 17.92 6.17 -9.33
CA LEU A 287 17.89 4.87 -9.95
C LEU A 287 18.59 3.90 -8.99
N ALA A 288 17.88 2.87 -8.56
CA ALA A 288 18.45 1.79 -7.77
C ALA A 288 18.30 0.47 -8.50
N VAL A 289 19.35 -0.33 -8.49
CA VAL A 289 19.37 -1.69 -9.02
C VAL A 289 19.79 -2.61 -7.87
N TYR A 290 19.10 -3.72 -7.73
CA TYR A 290 19.42 -4.69 -6.69
C TYR A 290 19.25 -6.12 -7.16
N GLY A 291 19.99 -7.03 -6.53
CA GLY A 291 19.91 -8.47 -6.78
C GLY A 291 20.24 -9.26 -5.53
N ASN A 292 19.57 -10.40 -5.33
CA ASN A 292 19.84 -11.36 -4.27
C ASN A 292 19.74 -12.78 -4.83
N MET A 293 20.83 -13.51 -4.78
CA MET A 293 20.89 -14.91 -5.15
C MET A 293 21.43 -15.71 -3.97
N ASN A 294 20.65 -16.66 -3.47
CA ASN A 294 21.07 -17.47 -2.35
C ASN A 294 20.30 -18.80 -2.26
N ASN A 295 20.84 -19.72 -1.45
CA ASN A 295 20.18 -20.94 -1.00
C ASN A 295 20.19 -21.06 0.53
N LEU A 296 20.00 -19.93 1.23
CA LEU A 296 20.06 -19.80 2.68
C LEU A 296 18.70 -19.50 3.32
N ASN A 297 17.61 -19.59 2.57
CA ASN A 297 16.27 -19.16 2.97
C ASN A 297 16.20 -17.65 3.25
N ASP A 298 17.08 -16.86 2.65
CA ASP A 298 17.14 -15.43 2.85
C ASP A 298 16.38 -14.71 1.72
N ASP A 299 15.17 -14.27 2.00
CA ASP A 299 14.28 -13.60 1.06
C ASP A 299 14.33 -12.06 1.17
N ARG A 300 15.25 -11.54 2.01
CA ARG A 300 15.43 -10.11 2.21
C ARG A 300 15.83 -9.43 0.91
N LYS A 301 15.33 -8.23 0.72
CA LYS A 301 15.86 -7.34 -0.31
C LYS A 301 17.29 -6.96 0.05
N PRO A 302 18.16 -6.72 -0.94
CA PRO A 302 19.51 -6.25 -0.66
C PRO A 302 19.47 -4.98 0.17
N GLY A 303 20.17 -5.02 1.28
CA GLY A 303 20.24 -3.94 2.23
C GLY A 303 19.46 -4.16 3.51
N GLU A 304 18.65 -5.18 3.65
CA GLU A 304 18.06 -5.55 4.93
C GLU A 304 19.10 -6.19 5.83
N ASN A 305 19.51 -5.47 6.91
CA ASN A 305 20.51 -5.96 7.85
C ASN A 305 19.99 -6.96 8.86
N ASP A 306 20.83 -7.76 9.19
CA ASP A 306 21.41 -8.39 10.39
C ASP A 306 20.49 -8.97 11.46
N ASN A 307 19.20 -8.82 11.38
CA ASN A 307 18.30 -9.55 12.27
C ASN A 307 17.78 -10.85 11.65
N TRP A 308 18.57 -11.43 10.72
CA TRP A 308 18.30 -12.79 10.31
C TRP A 308 18.42 -13.72 11.53
N SER A 309 17.31 -14.25 11.95
CA SER A 309 17.24 -15.24 13.02
C SER A 309 16.92 -16.61 12.41
N PRO A 310 17.56 -17.68 12.85
CA PRO A 310 17.14 -19.02 12.46
C PRO A 310 15.68 -19.33 12.77
N SER A 311 15.06 -18.61 13.70
CA SER A 311 13.63 -18.71 14.02
C SER A 311 12.73 -18.08 12.93
N ASP A 312 13.26 -17.20 12.09
CA ASP A 312 12.54 -16.57 10.98
C ASP A 312 12.60 -17.43 9.71
N LEU A 313 13.28 -18.61 9.79
CA LEU A 313 13.32 -19.56 8.70
C LEU A 313 11.95 -20.18 8.46
N PHE A 314 11.44 -20.01 7.27
CA PHE A 314 10.39 -20.88 6.76
C PHE A 314 10.92 -22.33 6.75
N GLY A 315 10.08 -23.29 7.12
CA GLY A 315 10.45 -24.69 7.10
C GLY A 315 10.98 -25.10 5.71
N GLY A 316 12.02 -25.89 5.66
CA GLY A 316 12.60 -26.41 4.42
C GLY A 316 13.79 -25.61 3.91
N LEU A 317 14.10 -25.84 2.63
CA LEU A 317 15.19 -25.21 1.90
C LEU A 317 14.65 -24.39 0.75
N THR A 318 14.99 -23.10 0.74
CA THR A 318 14.64 -22.20 -0.37
C THR A 318 15.91 -21.74 -1.07
N GLN A 319 15.96 -21.97 -2.37
CA GLN A 319 16.88 -21.32 -3.28
C GLN A 319 16.14 -20.21 -4.00
N GLN A 320 16.69 -19.01 -4.01
CA GLN A 320 16.06 -17.89 -4.70
C GLN A 320 17.02 -17.04 -5.52
N GLN A 321 16.46 -16.39 -6.50
CA GLN A 321 17.09 -15.41 -7.37
C GLN A 321 16.14 -14.25 -7.52
N LEU A 322 16.56 -13.08 -7.07
CA LEU A 322 15.79 -11.84 -7.09
C LEU A 322 16.61 -10.79 -7.83
N GLY A 323 15.98 -10.06 -8.71
CA GLY A 323 16.55 -8.87 -9.33
C GLY A 323 15.50 -7.78 -9.45
N GLY A 324 15.90 -6.54 -9.28
CA GLY A 324 14.95 -5.44 -9.35
C GLY A 324 15.59 -4.10 -9.70
N LEU A 325 14.72 -3.19 -10.11
CA LEU A 325 15.02 -1.83 -10.51
C LEU A 325 13.97 -0.91 -9.90
N ASP A 326 14.40 0.15 -9.23
CA ASP A 326 13.54 1.24 -8.76
C ASP A 326 14.02 2.58 -9.32
N TYR A 327 13.08 3.40 -9.76
CA TYR A 327 13.39 4.72 -10.26
C TYR A 327 12.42 5.79 -9.78
N ASN A 328 12.94 7.01 -9.65
CA ASN A 328 12.15 8.22 -9.40
C ASN A 328 12.78 9.38 -10.17
N ILE A 329 11.99 10.06 -10.97
CA ILE A 329 12.41 11.18 -11.81
C ILE A 329 11.42 12.32 -11.60
N ASP A 330 11.90 13.47 -11.11
CA ASP A 330 11.10 14.68 -10.94
C ASP A 330 11.61 15.78 -11.88
N ALA A 331 10.72 16.40 -12.62
CA ALA A 331 11.10 17.57 -13.40
C ALA A 331 11.56 18.72 -12.51
N ARG A 332 12.59 19.48 -12.95
CA ARG A 332 13.00 20.73 -12.28
C ARG A 332 11.85 21.72 -12.16
N SER A 333 10.97 21.76 -13.15
CA SER A 333 9.79 22.61 -13.16
C SER A 333 8.65 22.11 -12.26
N GLY A 334 8.75 20.91 -11.66
CA GLY A 334 7.66 20.24 -10.94
C GLY A 334 6.50 19.73 -11.80
N LYS A 335 6.57 19.92 -13.14
CA LYS A 335 5.46 19.62 -14.05
C LYS A 335 5.23 18.13 -14.31
N TYR A 336 6.21 17.28 -14.05
CA TYR A 336 6.02 15.84 -14.11
C TYR A 336 6.85 15.13 -13.06
N LYS A 337 6.35 13.98 -12.63
CA LYS A 337 7.05 13.04 -11.75
C LYS A 337 6.79 11.64 -12.28
N LEU A 338 7.85 10.89 -12.46
CA LEU A 338 7.81 9.50 -12.94
C LEU A 338 8.49 8.64 -11.89
N SER A 339 7.79 7.64 -11.39
CA SER A 339 8.36 6.69 -10.44
C SER A 339 7.85 5.30 -10.73
N GLY A 340 8.64 4.30 -10.35
CA GLY A 340 8.23 2.93 -10.52
C GLY A 340 9.28 1.94 -10.11
N ASN A 341 8.85 0.69 -10.06
CA ASN A 341 9.71 -0.47 -9.86
C ASN A 341 9.39 -1.58 -10.85
N ALA A 342 10.38 -2.42 -11.08
CA ALA A 342 10.24 -3.68 -11.77
C ALA A 342 11.06 -4.73 -11.02
N GLN A 343 10.49 -5.90 -10.77
CA GLN A 343 11.12 -6.97 -10.01
C GLN A 343 10.87 -8.31 -10.69
N VAL A 344 11.91 -9.12 -10.77
CA VAL A 344 11.87 -10.52 -11.17
C VAL A 344 12.30 -11.36 -9.98
N LYS A 345 11.51 -12.36 -9.62
CA LYS A 345 11.84 -13.33 -8.57
C LYS A 345 11.62 -14.74 -9.06
N HIS A 346 12.61 -15.57 -8.87
CA HIS A 346 12.54 -17.01 -9.03
C HIS A 346 12.84 -17.67 -7.68
N ALA A 347 12.01 -18.62 -7.26
CA ALA A 347 12.20 -19.35 -6.01
C ALA A 347 11.88 -20.85 -6.19
N ASP A 348 12.77 -21.68 -5.70
CA ASP A 348 12.59 -23.14 -5.57
C ASP A 348 12.65 -23.48 -4.08
N ASN A 349 11.53 -23.95 -3.53
CA ASN A 349 11.40 -24.27 -2.11
C ASN A 349 11.07 -25.75 -1.94
N THR A 350 11.84 -26.45 -1.11
CA THR A 350 11.59 -27.85 -0.76
C THR A 350 11.36 -27.97 0.74
N ILE A 351 10.21 -28.52 1.12
CA ILE A 351 9.80 -28.71 2.52
C ILE A 351 9.50 -30.19 2.74
N VAL A 352 10.16 -30.77 3.74
CA VAL A 352 9.90 -32.14 4.18
C VAL A 352 9.47 -32.11 5.64
N ASN A 353 8.24 -32.52 5.91
CA ASN A 353 7.69 -32.60 7.26
C ASN A 353 7.46 -34.07 7.63
N ASN A 354 8.02 -34.47 8.77
CA ASN A 354 7.79 -35.79 9.37
C ASN A 354 7.03 -35.59 10.69
N THR A 355 5.85 -36.17 10.77
CA THR A 355 4.99 -36.06 11.94
C THR A 355 4.65 -37.44 12.48
N ASN A 356 4.85 -37.66 13.75
CA ASN A 356 4.33 -38.80 14.50
C ASN A 356 3.24 -38.27 15.44
N ARG A 357 2.05 -38.85 15.36
CA ARG A 357 0.90 -38.43 16.17
C ARG A 357 0.29 -39.62 16.87
N THR A 358 -0.04 -39.47 18.12
CA THR A 358 -0.86 -40.41 18.87
C THR A 358 -2.27 -39.85 19.03
N ASN A 359 -3.27 -40.59 18.63
CA ASN A 359 -4.66 -40.25 18.84
C ASN A 359 -5.20 -41.09 20.00
N PHE A 360 -5.55 -40.42 21.09
CA PHE A 360 -6.11 -41.08 22.28
C PHE A 360 -7.62 -41.30 22.06
N LEU A 361 -8.01 -42.55 21.88
CA LEU A 361 -9.38 -42.93 21.58
C LEU A 361 -9.94 -43.88 22.66
N ALA A 362 -11.26 -43.81 22.93
CA ALA A 362 -11.91 -44.63 23.93
C ALA A 362 -11.78 -46.16 23.68
N ASN A 363 -11.63 -46.57 22.41
CA ASN A 363 -11.53 -47.97 22.00
C ASN A 363 -10.05 -48.41 21.73
N GLY A 364 -9.08 -47.65 22.25
CA GLY A 364 -7.66 -47.91 22.06
C GLY A 364 -6.98 -46.87 21.17
N ASP A 365 -5.74 -46.53 21.50
CA ASP A 365 -4.98 -45.49 20.81
C ASP A 365 -4.60 -45.90 19.40
N THR A 366 -4.53 -44.90 18.51
CA THR A 366 -3.96 -45.06 17.18
C THR A 366 -2.76 -44.16 16.96
N TYR A 367 -1.85 -44.59 16.12
CA TYR A 367 -0.56 -43.96 15.90
C TYR A 367 -0.38 -43.67 14.41
N ASP A 368 -0.30 -42.36 14.08
CA ASP A 368 -0.09 -41.91 12.72
C ASP A 368 1.36 -41.48 12.47
N ARG A 369 2.01 -42.08 11.48
CA ARG A 369 3.23 -41.58 10.90
C ARG A 369 2.93 -40.88 9.59
N ILE A 370 3.25 -39.63 9.48
CA ILE A 370 2.96 -38.79 8.33
C ILE A 370 4.26 -38.19 7.79
N VAL A 371 4.45 -38.31 6.48
CA VAL A 371 5.52 -37.61 5.77
C VAL A 371 4.92 -36.82 4.63
N ALA A 372 5.14 -35.52 4.67
CA ALA A 372 4.76 -34.60 3.61
C ALA A 372 6.02 -34.02 2.97
N ASN A 373 6.12 -34.13 1.67
CA ASN A 373 7.20 -33.57 0.86
C ASN A 373 6.60 -32.65 -0.19
N ASN A 374 6.91 -31.37 -0.10
CA ASN A 374 6.42 -30.37 -1.02
C ASN A 374 7.60 -29.67 -1.70
N ARG A 375 7.53 -29.53 -3.01
CA ARG A 375 8.46 -28.72 -3.80
C ARG A 375 7.68 -27.69 -4.59
N ASN A 376 7.96 -26.43 -4.33
CA ASN A 376 7.31 -25.28 -4.95
C ASN A 376 8.34 -24.53 -5.79
N HIS A 377 8.09 -24.45 -7.07
CA HIS A 377 8.89 -23.71 -8.03
C HIS A 377 8.07 -22.53 -8.54
N ASN A 378 8.49 -21.31 -8.24
CA ASN A 378 7.76 -20.09 -8.54
C ASN A 378 8.64 -19.11 -9.32
N PHE A 379 8.06 -18.50 -10.35
CA PHE A 379 8.62 -17.35 -11.05
C PHE A 379 7.60 -16.21 -11.01
N THR A 380 8.05 -15.01 -10.65
CA THR A 380 7.21 -13.82 -10.59
C THR A 380 7.91 -12.66 -11.28
N LEU A 381 7.19 -11.97 -12.14
CA LEU A 381 7.56 -10.68 -12.72
C LEU A 381 6.50 -9.66 -12.29
N SER A 382 6.90 -8.62 -11.59
CA SER A 382 6.00 -7.57 -11.14
C SER A 382 6.53 -6.20 -11.49
N THR A 383 5.63 -5.30 -11.88
CA THR A 383 5.95 -3.89 -12.10
C THR A 383 4.85 -2.99 -11.54
N ASP A 384 5.25 -1.88 -10.96
CA ASP A 384 4.34 -0.85 -10.46
C ASP A 384 4.93 0.53 -10.78
N HIS A 385 4.17 1.33 -11.52
CA HIS A 385 4.62 2.64 -11.95
C HIS A 385 3.61 3.72 -11.57
N GLN A 386 4.09 4.94 -11.45
CA GLN A 386 3.26 6.13 -11.26
C GLN A 386 3.82 7.27 -12.08
N PHE A 387 2.98 7.83 -12.95
CA PHE A 387 3.29 8.96 -13.81
C PHE A 387 2.36 10.10 -13.47
N TYR A 388 2.91 11.17 -12.93
CA TYR A 388 2.17 12.38 -12.61
C TYR A 388 2.59 13.50 -13.56
N PHE A 389 1.59 14.17 -14.13
CA PHE A 389 1.77 15.32 -15.01
C PHE A 389 0.91 16.47 -14.51
N GLU A 390 1.49 17.66 -14.48
CA GLU A 390 0.80 18.88 -14.08
C GLU A 390 0.71 19.85 -15.24
N PHE A 391 -0.53 20.21 -15.59
CA PHE A 391 -0.89 21.22 -16.58
C PHE A 391 -1.43 22.46 -15.88
N LYS A 392 -1.69 23.54 -16.63
CA LYS A 392 -2.16 24.80 -16.07
C LYS A 392 -3.44 24.68 -15.24
N ASN A 393 -4.42 23.92 -15.74
CA ASN A 393 -5.75 23.77 -15.13
C ASN A 393 -6.12 22.32 -14.84
N ALA A 394 -5.23 21.37 -15.07
CA ALA A 394 -5.47 19.95 -14.81
C ALA A 394 -4.19 19.27 -14.35
N ASN A 395 -4.34 18.21 -13.58
CA ASN A 395 -3.28 17.23 -13.38
C ASN A 395 -3.71 15.87 -13.92
N LEU A 396 -2.78 14.99 -14.15
CA LEU A 396 -3.02 13.62 -14.58
C LEU A 396 -2.07 12.69 -13.84
N ASN A 397 -2.62 11.70 -13.17
CA ASN A 397 -1.89 10.68 -12.46
C ASN A 397 -2.25 9.31 -13.07
N ILE A 398 -1.27 8.61 -13.63
CA ILE A 398 -1.45 7.30 -14.28
C ILE A 398 -0.63 6.27 -13.49
N LYS A 399 -1.26 5.16 -13.11
CA LYS A 399 -0.63 4.10 -12.32
C LYS A 399 -0.81 2.75 -13.02
N PRO A 400 0.06 2.39 -13.97
CA PRO A 400 0.06 1.06 -14.55
C PRO A 400 0.75 0.07 -13.60
N ARG A 401 0.17 -1.13 -13.51
CA ARG A 401 0.69 -2.26 -12.76
C ARG A 401 0.59 -3.52 -13.61
N PHE A 402 1.58 -4.36 -13.47
CA PHE A 402 1.60 -5.65 -14.13
C PHE A 402 2.20 -6.68 -13.19
N ASN A 403 1.58 -7.87 -13.12
CA ASN A 403 2.06 -9.01 -12.38
C ASN A 403 1.88 -10.28 -13.22
N TYR A 404 2.96 -11.01 -13.40
CA TYR A 404 2.97 -12.34 -14.00
C TYR A 404 3.55 -13.31 -13.00
N GLN A 405 2.87 -14.44 -12.79
CA GLN A 405 3.32 -15.52 -11.96
C GLN A 405 3.21 -16.84 -12.72
N TYR A 406 4.27 -17.62 -12.68
CA TYR A 406 4.28 -19.02 -13.07
C TYR A 406 4.62 -19.87 -11.84
N TYR A 407 3.97 -21.01 -11.70
CA TYR A 407 4.25 -21.95 -10.63
C TYR A 407 4.19 -23.39 -11.12
N ASN A 408 5.03 -24.25 -10.48
CA ASN A 408 5.03 -25.70 -10.63
C ASN A 408 5.23 -26.30 -9.24
N ASN A 409 4.13 -26.74 -8.65
CA ASN A 409 4.09 -27.22 -7.27
C ASN A 409 3.88 -28.73 -7.25
N LYS A 410 4.80 -29.45 -6.64
CA LYS A 410 4.72 -30.89 -6.42
C LYS A 410 4.49 -31.16 -4.95
N SER A 411 3.52 -32.01 -4.63
CA SER A 411 3.23 -32.44 -3.26
C SER A 411 3.23 -33.95 -3.17
N GLY A 412 3.89 -34.47 -2.16
CA GLY A 412 3.83 -35.87 -1.78
C GLY A 412 3.38 -35.98 -0.34
N TYR A 413 2.41 -36.82 -0.09
CA TYR A 413 1.89 -37.11 1.24
C TYR A 413 1.82 -38.63 1.41
N SER A 414 2.48 -39.14 2.45
CA SER A 414 2.44 -40.55 2.82
C SER A 414 2.08 -40.66 4.29
N SER A 415 1.03 -41.38 4.62
CA SER A 415 0.69 -41.66 6.01
C SER A 415 0.41 -43.15 6.26
N LEU A 416 0.71 -43.60 7.45
CA LEU A 416 0.42 -44.93 7.95
C LEU A 416 -0.17 -44.81 9.34
N THR A 417 -1.36 -45.40 9.54
CA THR A 417 -2.05 -45.45 10.82
C THR A 417 -1.94 -46.88 11.37
N LEU A 418 -1.49 -46.98 12.63
CA LEU A 418 -1.25 -48.22 13.29
C LEU A 418 -2.07 -48.33 14.59
N HIS A 419 -2.38 -49.55 15.00
CA HIS A 419 -2.88 -49.87 16.35
C HIS A 419 -1.81 -50.00 17.40
N ARG A 420 -0.52 -49.93 17.01
CA ARG A 420 0.62 -50.15 17.90
C ARG A 420 1.58 -48.96 17.85
N SER A 421 2.15 -48.63 19.00
CA SER A 421 3.12 -47.51 19.14
C SER A 421 4.37 -47.72 18.23
N PHE A 422 4.86 -46.59 17.70
CA PHE A 422 6.09 -46.55 16.86
C PHE A 422 7.31 -47.10 17.56
N ALA A 423 7.39 -46.99 18.91
CA ALA A 423 8.48 -47.54 19.69
C ALA A 423 8.67 -49.06 19.52
N SER A 424 7.66 -49.74 19.01
CA SER A 424 7.70 -51.19 18.74
C SER A 424 8.37 -51.57 17.44
N PHE A 425 8.78 -50.58 16.62
CA PHE A 425 9.33 -50.83 15.28
C PHE A 425 10.68 -50.16 15.09
N SER A 426 11.56 -50.81 14.34
CA SER A 426 12.80 -50.19 13.90
C SER A 426 12.52 -49.10 12.84
N LYS A 427 13.50 -48.19 12.68
CA LYS A 427 13.42 -47.18 11.63
C LYS A 427 13.21 -47.77 10.23
N ALA A 428 13.96 -48.86 9.92
CA ALA A 428 13.84 -49.51 8.62
C ALA A 428 12.45 -50.11 8.38
N GLN A 429 11.83 -50.67 9.40
CA GLN A 429 10.43 -51.13 9.31
C GLN A 429 9.47 -49.97 9.05
N LEU A 430 9.60 -48.87 9.78
CA LEU A 430 8.76 -47.68 9.58
C LEU A 430 8.98 -47.02 8.21
N ASP A 431 10.19 -47.04 7.70
CA ASP A 431 10.53 -46.46 6.39
C ASP A 431 9.99 -47.32 5.22
N SER A 432 9.54 -48.55 5.46
CA SER A 432 8.79 -49.35 4.45
C SER A 432 7.48 -48.69 4.02
N LEU A 433 7.01 -47.67 4.75
CA LEU A 433 5.90 -46.78 4.31
C LEU A 433 6.14 -46.23 2.89
N TYR A 434 7.38 -45.96 2.52
CA TYR A 434 7.73 -45.34 1.24
C TYR A 434 7.90 -46.35 0.12
N THR A 435 7.89 -47.64 0.42
CA THR A 435 8.04 -48.69 -0.58
C THR A 435 6.72 -49.07 -1.21
N PRO A 436 6.69 -49.72 -2.39
CA PRO A 436 5.44 -50.20 -3.00
C PRO A 436 4.61 -51.09 -2.09
N MET A 437 5.29 -51.88 -1.24
CA MET A 437 4.64 -52.71 -0.21
C MET A 437 5.24 -52.41 1.15
N ILE A 438 4.37 -52.22 2.16
CA ILE A 438 4.82 -52.07 3.54
C ILE A 438 5.31 -53.42 4.10
N GLY A 439 6.24 -53.34 5.08
CA GLY A 439 6.79 -54.54 5.72
C GLY A 439 5.73 -55.38 6.44
N ARG A 440 5.88 -56.70 6.43
CA ARG A 440 4.95 -57.66 7.04
C ARG A 440 4.59 -57.33 8.49
N GLU A 441 5.54 -56.86 9.28
CA GLU A 441 5.31 -56.50 10.67
C GLU A 441 4.39 -55.29 10.83
N LEU A 442 4.50 -54.32 9.92
CA LEU A 442 3.61 -53.18 9.91
C LEU A 442 2.18 -53.58 9.46
N ILE A 443 2.05 -54.44 8.46
CA ILE A 443 0.74 -54.91 7.97
C ILE A 443 -0.10 -55.51 9.10
N ARG A 444 0.54 -56.23 10.03
CA ARG A 444 -0.17 -56.85 11.16
C ARG A 444 -0.85 -55.87 12.08
N THR A 445 -0.38 -54.64 12.14
CA THR A 445 -0.86 -53.60 13.02
C THR A 445 -1.41 -52.38 12.28
N ALA A 446 -1.31 -52.37 10.95
CA ALA A 446 -1.80 -51.29 10.13
C ALA A 446 -3.33 -51.24 10.08
N ILE A 447 -3.88 -50.05 10.15
CA ILE A 447 -5.28 -49.72 9.92
C ILE A 447 -5.43 -49.29 8.46
N ASN A 448 -4.64 -48.30 8.06
CA ASN A 448 -4.61 -47.83 6.69
C ASN A 448 -3.25 -47.21 6.34
N ARG A 449 -2.98 -47.15 5.05
CA ARG A 449 -1.88 -46.39 4.44
C ARG A 449 -2.47 -45.47 3.38
N ASN A 450 -2.13 -44.22 3.43
CA ASN A 450 -2.53 -43.24 2.41
C ASN A 450 -1.29 -42.70 1.69
N LEU A 451 -1.30 -42.80 0.37
CA LEU A 451 -0.27 -42.28 -0.53
C LEU A 451 -0.91 -41.32 -1.50
N ARG A 452 -0.59 -40.04 -1.36
CA ARG A 452 -1.12 -39.00 -2.23
C ARG A 452 0.01 -38.22 -2.88
N ASN A 453 -0.08 -38.04 -4.19
CA ASN A 453 0.82 -37.20 -4.96
C ASN A 453 0.02 -36.16 -5.73
N GLY A 454 0.41 -34.93 -5.62
CA GLY A 454 -0.19 -33.81 -6.33
C GLY A 454 0.83 -33.07 -7.18
N LEU A 455 0.38 -32.55 -8.30
CA LEU A 455 1.13 -31.65 -9.15
C LEU A 455 0.19 -30.55 -9.62
N SER A 456 0.58 -29.30 -9.44
CA SER A 456 -0.16 -28.15 -9.93
C SER A 456 0.80 -27.25 -10.73
N ILE A 457 0.52 -27.07 -12.01
CA ILE A 457 1.29 -26.22 -12.92
C ILE A 457 0.36 -25.14 -13.44
N GLY A 458 0.77 -23.91 -13.30
CA GLY A 458 -0.08 -22.82 -13.72
C GLY A 458 0.66 -21.52 -13.96
N HIS A 459 -0.07 -20.58 -14.54
CA HIS A 459 0.37 -19.21 -14.64
C HIS A 459 -0.81 -18.25 -14.45
N SER A 460 -0.51 -17.09 -13.93
CA SER A 460 -1.45 -15.98 -13.83
C SER A 460 -0.84 -14.71 -14.35
N LEU A 461 -1.66 -13.91 -15.00
CA LEU A 461 -1.31 -12.59 -15.52
C LEU A 461 -2.36 -11.60 -15.03
N GLU A 462 -1.91 -10.56 -14.35
CA GLU A 462 -2.75 -9.47 -13.90
C GLU A 462 -2.15 -8.15 -14.41
N GLY A 463 -2.96 -7.37 -15.09
CA GLY A 463 -2.61 -6.03 -15.55
C GLY A 463 -3.65 -5.03 -15.09
N SER A 464 -3.24 -3.86 -14.64
CA SER A 464 -4.16 -2.78 -14.34
C SER A 464 -3.58 -1.42 -14.67
N VAL A 465 -4.46 -0.49 -15.03
CA VAL A 465 -4.12 0.91 -15.21
C VAL A 465 -5.18 1.73 -14.52
N SER A 466 -4.79 2.52 -13.52
CA SER A 466 -5.66 3.53 -12.93
C SER A 466 -5.22 4.93 -13.37
N MET A 467 -6.18 5.78 -13.65
CA MET A 467 -5.99 7.16 -14.10
C MET A 467 -6.84 8.08 -13.23
N GLU A 468 -6.24 9.13 -12.74
CA GLU A 468 -6.95 10.18 -12.00
C GLU A 468 -6.54 11.54 -12.56
N SER A 469 -7.53 12.38 -12.83
CA SER A 469 -7.31 13.74 -13.31
C SER A 469 -8.19 14.70 -12.52
N LEU A 470 -7.59 15.72 -11.96
CA LEU A 470 -8.28 16.80 -11.31
C LEU A 470 -8.21 18.03 -12.21
N ILE A 471 -9.38 18.60 -12.52
CA ILE A 471 -9.56 19.73 -13.42
C ILE A 471 -10.13 20.88 -12.61
N LYS A 472 -9.38 21.97 -12.47
CA LYS A 472 -9.83 23.20 -11.79
C LYS A 472 -10.36 24.24 -12.76
N PHE A 473 -11.36 24.95 -12.33
CA PHE A 473 -11.93 26.04 -13.12
C PHE A 473 -11.18 27.35 -12.86
N LYS A 474 -10.97 28.13 -13.91
CA LYS A 474 -10.14 29.35 -13.87
C LYS A 474 -10.63 30.41 -12.86
N HIS A 475 -11.93 30.50 -12.63
CA HIS A 475 -12.58 31.57 -11.86
C HIS A 475 -13.53 31.01 -10.80
N SER A 476 -13.33 29.79 -10.34
CA SER A 476 -14.14 29.14 -9.32
C SER A 476 -13.26 28.23 -8.46
N PRO A 477 -13.51 28.11 -7.17
CA PRO A 477 -12.88 27.10 -6.32
C PRO A 477 -13.37 25.68 -6.62
N ASP A 478 -14.40 25.56 -7.44
CA ASP A 478 -14.95 24.26 -7.83
C ASP A 478 -13.97 23.50 -8.71
N HIS A 479 -14.06 22.19 -8.68
CA HIS A 479 -13.24 21.33 -9.51
C HIS A 479 -13.97 20.05 -9.90
N VAL A 480 -13.47 19.38 -10.92
CA VAL A 480 -13.92 18.04 -11.35
C VAL A 480 -12.79 17.06 -11.17
N THR A 481 -13.08 15.93 -10.53
CA THR A 481 -12.17 14.77 -10.50
C THR A 481 -12.72 13.69 -11.41
N LEU A 482 -11.90 13.28 -12.37
CA LEU A 482 -12.13 12.13 -13.24
C LEU A 482 -11.27 10.97 -12.76
N TYR A 483 -11.87 9.83 -12.55
CA TYR A 483 -11.17 8.60 -12.22
C TYR A 483 -11.58 7.51 -13.19
N ALA A 484 -10.62 6.80 -13.74
CA ALA A 484 -10.80 5.61 -14.55
C ALA A 484 -9.84 4.52 -14.06
N ASP A 485 -10.33 3.30 -13.98
CA ASP A 485 -9.55 2.12 -13.66
C ASP A 485 -9.95 0.99 -14.59
N ALA A 486 -8.95 0.28 -15.11
CA ALA A 486 -9.16 -0.91 -15.91
C ALA A 486 -8.17 -1.98 -15.44
N SER A 487 -8.68 -3.18 -15.21
CA SER A 487 -7.88 -4.35 -14.87
C SER A 487 -8.26 -5.56 -15.69
N LEU A 488 -7.24 -6.35 -16.03
CA LEU A 488 -7.37 -7.63 -16.73
C LEU A 488 -6.75 -8.70 -15.86
N ARG A 489 -7.43 -9.85 -15.75
CA ARG A 489 -6.93 -11.03 -15.08
C ARG A 489 -7.08 -12.25 -15.96
N HIS A 490 -6.04 -13.05 -16.02
CA HIS A 490 -6.00 -14.31 -16.74
C HIS A 490 -5.19 -15.33 -15.94
N ALA A 491 -5.78 -16.50 -15.65
CA ALA A 491 -5.09 -17.55 -14.92
C ALA A 491 -5.44 -18.93 -15.49
N ASN A 492 -4.43 -19.77 -15.65
CA ASN A 492 -4.56 -21.15 -16.08
C ASN A 492 -3.88 -22.05 -15.06
N GLU A 493 -4.48 -23.20 -14.77
CA GLU A 493 -3.89 -24.21 -13.91
C GLU A 493 -4.28 -25.59 -14.42
N ASP A 494 -3.27 -26.43 -14.56
CA ASP A 494 -3.40 -27.86 -14.73
C ASP A 494 -2.98 -28.54 -13.42
N SER A 495 -3.90 -29.31 -12.83
CA SER A 495 -3.69 -29.94 -11.53
C SER A 495 -3.91 -31.45 -11.63
N PHE A 496 -3.03 -32.19 -11.05
CA PHE A 496 -3.07 -33.67 -11.03
C PHE A 496 -3.07 -34.14 -9.59
N ASP A 497 -3.96 -35.05 -9.28
CA ASP A 497 -4.09 -35.67 -7.96
C ASP A 497 -4.18 -37.18 -8.09
N ARG A 498 -3.20 -37.88 -7.56
CA ARG A 498 -3.17 -39.35 -7.47
C ARG A 498 -3.19 -39.71 -6.00
N ASN A 499 -4.27 -40.40 -5.60
CA ASN A 499 -4.46 -40.83 -4.22
C ASN A 499 -4.72 -42.32 -4.16
N ARG A 500 -4.01 -43.03 -3.27
CA ARG A 500 -4.20 -44.45 -2.98
C ARG A 500 -4.31 -44.62 -1.47
N ILE A 501 -5.40 -45.24 -1.03
CA ILE A 501 -5.62 -45.63 0.35
C ILE A 501 -5.76 -47.14 0.43
N ASP A 502 -4.80 -47.81 1.07
CA ASP A 502 -4.87 -49.22 1.35
C ASP A 502 -5.40 -49.41 2.78
N TYR A 503 -6.42 -50.21 2.92
CA TYR A 503 -7.00 -50.61 4.20
C TYR A 503 -6.53 -52.01 4.60
N TYR A 504 -6.32 -52.21 5.88
CA TYR A 504 -5.82 -53.47 6.43
C TYR A 504 -6.75 -53.99 7.51
N THR A 505 -7.01 -55.31 7.49
CA THR A 505 -7.83 -56.00 8.46
C THR A 505 -7.17 -57.36 8.77
N ASN A 506 -6.98 -57.70 10.03
CA ASN A 506 -6.36 -58.93 10.47
C ASN A 506 -5.00 -59.24 9.83
N GLY A 507 -4.20 -58.21 9.66
CA GLY A 507 -2.84 -58.35 9.10
C GLY A 507 -2.77 -58.61 7.58
N GLN A 508 -3.86 -58.33 6.87
CA GLN A 508 -3.94 -58.43 5.41
C GLN A 508 -4.56 -57.17 4.83
N GLN A 509 -4.19 -56.82 3.62
CA GLN A 509 -4.85 -55.77 2.87
C GLN A 509 -6.26 -56.21 2.50
N SER A 510 -7.25 -55.47 2.99
CA SER A 510 -8.69 -55.81 2.82
C SER A 510 -9.32 -55.06 1.66
N ASN A 511 -8.91 -53.83 1.42
CA ASN A 511 -9.47 -52.97 0.36
C ASN A 511 -8.44 -51.92 -0.08
N THR A 512 -8.64 -51.37 -1.26
CA THR A 512 -7.92 -50.22 -1.78
C THR A 512 -8.84 -49.26 -2.46
N ASP A 513 -8.81 -47.99 -2.06
CA ASP A 513 -9.41 -46.86 -2.79
C ASP A 513 -8.29 -46.19 -3.61
N PHE A 514 -8.50 -46.10 -4.91
CA PHE A 514 -7.53 -45.47 -5.82
C PHE A 514 -8.22 -44.42 -6.67
N ARG A 515 -7.60 -43.27 -6.79
CA ARG A 515 -8.06 -42.15 -7.61
C ARG A 515 -6.87 -41.55 -8.35
N ASN A 516 -7.05 -41.30 -9.63
CA ASN A 516 -6.11 -40.59 -10.48
C ASN A 516 -6.88 -39.57 -11.30
N ARG A 517 -6.69 -38.31 -10.97
CA ARG A 517 -7.52 -37.21 -11.46
C ARG A 517 -6.69 -36.13 -12.08
N TYR A 518 -7.19 -35.58 -13.17
CA TYR A 518 -6.68 -34.40 -13.81
C TYR A 518 -7.75 -33.29 -13.78
N PHE A 519 -7.35 -32.11 -13.36
CA PHE A 519 -8.18 -30.89 -13.36
C PHE A 519 -7.58 -29.90 -14.33
N ASN A 520 -8.36 -29.47 -15.30
CA ASN A 520 -8.03 -28.37 -16.18
C ASN A 520 -8.81 -27.15 -15.69
N ASN A 521 -8.12 -26.22 -15.04
CA ASN A 521 -8.72 -25.10 -14.36
C ASN A 521 -8.39 -23.77 -15.06
N ARG A 522 -9.42 -22.95 -15.22
CA ARG A 522 -9.31 -21.54 -15.63
C ARG A 522 -10.03 -20.72 -14.57
N PRO A 523 -9.41 -20.54 -13.38
CA PRO A 523 -10.10 -20.08 -12.19
C PRO A 523 -10.59 -18.65 -12.28
N ASP A 524 -9.96 -17.81 -13.09
CA ASP A 524 -10.35 -16.41 -13.17
C ASP A 524 -9.85 -15.76 -14.47
N HIS A 525 -10.74 -15.67 -15.43
CA HIS A 525 -10.53 -14.88 -16.63
C HIS A 525 -11.55 -13.76 -16.63
N GLY A 526 -11.09 -12.54 -16.61
CA GLY A 526 -12.03 -11.44 -16.57
C GLY A 526 -11.37 -10.07 -16.66
N TYR A 527 -12.22 -9.09 -16.72
CA TYR A 527 -11.80 -7.69 -16.64
C TYR A 527 -12.71 -6.91 -15.69
N SER A 528 -12.16 -5.85 -15.13
CA SER A 528 -12.92 -4.85 -14.39
C SER A 528 -12.64 -3.48 -14.99
N MET A 529 -13.68 -2.70 -15.14
CA MET A 529 -13.59 -1.30 -15.57
C MET A 529 -14.40 -0.44 -14.62
N THR A 530 -13.81 0.63 -14.13
CA THR A 530 -14.47 1.63 -13.30
C THR A 530 -14.26 3.00 -13.91
N GLY A 531 -15.32 3.75 -14.07
CA GLY A 531 -15.29 5.19 -14.37
C GLY A 531 -16.01 5.95 -13.28
N LYS A 532 -15.43 7.03 -12.79
CA LYS A 532 -16.06 7.92 -11.80
C LYS A 532 -15.81 9.37 -12.18
N VAL A 533 -16.86 10.16 -12.11
CA VAL A 533 -16.81 11.62 -12.23
C VAL A 533 -17.30 12.20 -10.93
N THR A 534 -16.54 13.11 -10.35
CA THR A 534 -16.95 13.84 -9.12
C THR A 534 -16.86 15.33 -9.41
N TYR A 535 -17.94 16.04 -9.17
CA TYR A 535 -17.98 17.50 -9.18
C TYR A 535 -17.97 17.98 -7.73
N SER A 536 -16.95 18.75 -7.38
CA SER A 536 -16.77 19.32 -6.04
C SER A 536 -17.17 20.80 -6.07
N TYR A 537 -18.18 21.11 -5.29
CA TYR A 537 -18.80 22.43 -5.21
C TYR A 537 -18.62 23.04 -3.82
N LEU A 538 -17.98 24.20 -3.78
CA LEU A 538 -17.87 24.96 -2.55
C LEU A 538 -19.11 25.85 -2.40
N VAL A 539 -20.06 25.46 -1.54
CA VAL A 539 -21.31 26.22 -1.30
C VAL A 539 -21.00 27.54 -0.62
N LYS A 540 -20.24 27.48 0.48
CA LYS A 540 -19.71 28.62 1.24
C LYS A 540 -18.55 28.15 2.12
N ARG A 541 -17.86 29.07 2.76
CA ARG A 541 -16.76 28.71 3.69
C ARG A 541 -17.21 27.66 4.71
N GLY A 542 -16.50 26.54 4.76
CA GLY A 542 -16.80 25.42 5.65
C GLY A 542 -17.97 24.54 5.24
N LEU A 543 -18.54 24.71 4.04
CA LEU A 543 -19.59 23.85 3.52
C LEU A 543 -19.25 23.40 2.09
N PHE A 544 -18.88 22.13 1.95
CA PHE A 544 -18.52 21.48 0.69
C PHE A 544 -19.61 20.49 0.29
N PHE A 545 -19.80 20.36 -1.00
CA PHE A 545 -20.72 19.41 -1.59
C PHE A 545 -20.07 18.73 -2.81
N ASP A 546 -19.88 17.43 -2.73
CA ASP A 546 -19.42 16.63 -3.85
C ASP A 546 -20.60 15.84 -4.41
N PHE A 547 -20.75 15.85 -5.71
CA PHE A 547 -21.68 15.00 -6.42
C PHE A 547 -20.88 14.06 -7.33
N SER A 548 -21.14 12.75 -7.23
CA SER A 548 -20.41 11.75 -8.00
C SER A 548 -21.31 10.76 -8.70
N TYR A 549 -20.91 10.39 -9.90
CA TYR A 549 -21.42 9.24 -10.61
C TYR A 549 -20.27 8.25 -10.85
N LYS A 550 -20.50 6.99 -10.48
CA LYS A 550 -19.58 5.89 -10.70
C LYS A 550 -20.26 4.79 -11.49
N TYR A 551 -19.63 4.35 -12.56
CA TYR A 551 -19.97 3.12 -13.26
C TYR A 551 -18.86 2.08 -13.04
N ASN A 552 -19.25 0.87 -12.69
CA ASN A 552 -18.33 -0.26 -12.59
C ASN A 552 -18.91 -1.44 -13.37
N ARG A 553 -18.04 -2.07 -14.19
CA ARG A 553 -18.34 -3.33 -14.85
C ARG A 553 -17.24 -4.32 -14.52
N THR A 554 -17.64 -5.49 -14.02
CA THR A 554 -16.74 -6.60 -13.73
C THR A 554 -17.23 -7.84 -14.43
N THR A 555 -16.35 -8.53 -15.12
CA THR A 555 -16.60 -9.87 -15.67
C THR A 555 -15.67 -10.87 -15.00
N SER A 556 -16.17 -12.05 -14.71
CA SER A 556 -15.38 -13.16 -14.19
C SER A 556 -15.86 -14.43 -14.87
N ASN A 557 -14.95 -15.12 -15.54
CA ASN A 557 -15.18 -16.41 -16.17
C ASN A 557 -14.37 -17.46 -15.42
N ARG A 558 -15.01 -18.52 -15.01
CA ARG A 558 -14.37 -19.64 -14.31
C ARG A 558 -14.72 -20.91 -15.03
N TYR A 559 -13.72 -21.71 -15.27
CA TYR A 559 -13.86 -23.00 -15.92
C TYR A 559 -13.05 -24.03 -15.13
N SER A 560 -13.63 -25.20 -14.89
CA SER A 560 -12.95 -26.32 -14.29
C SER A 560 -13.49 -27.61 -14.89
N SER A 561 -12.62 -28.40 -15.49
CA SER A 561 -12.94 -29.73 -15.97
C SER A 561 -12.18 -30.78 -15.18
N LEU A 562 -12.91 -31.76 -14.66
CA LEU A 562 -12.38 -32.92 -13.97
C LEU A 562 -12.38 -34.12 -14.88
N TYR A 563 -11.24 -34.79 -14.99
CA TYR A 563 -11.04 -36.03 -15.74
C TYR A 563 -10.63 -37.14 -14.78
N ARG A 564 -11.35 -38.25 -14.83
CA ARG A 564 -11.14 -39.44 -13.99
C ARG A 564 -10.24 -40.43 -14.70
N LEU A 565 -8.91 -40.12 -14.69
CA LEU A 565 -7.93 -40.94 -15.39
C LEU A 565 -7.88 -42.39 -14.88
N ASP A 566 -8.23 -42.61 -13.61
CA ASP A 566 -8.38 -43.96 -13.01
C ASP A 566 -9.35 -44.88 -13.73
N GLN A 567 -10.20 -44.36 -14.60
CA GLN A 567 -11.13 -45.16 -15.44
C GLN A 567 -10.50 -45.69 -16.74
N LEU A 568 -9.30 -45.24 -17.08
CA LEU A 568 -8.53 -45.74 -18.22
C LEU A 568 -7.62 -46.87 -17.81
N ALA A 569 -7.58 -47.94 -18.64
CA ALA A 569 -6.90 -49.20 -18.32
C ALA A 569 -5.44 -49.00 -17.90
N ASP A 570 -4.66 -48.15 -18.60
CA ASP A 570 -3.24 -47.91 -18.35
C ASP A 570 -2.97 -46.85 -17.26
N TRP A 571 -4.02 -46.24 -16.69
CA TRP A 571 -3.97 -45.13 -15.72
C TRP A 571 -4.48 -45.54 -14.33
N GLY A 572 -4.74 -46.84 -14.13
CA GLY A 572 -5.19 -47.42 -12.88
C GLY A 572 -4.10 -47.50 -11.81
N ILE A 573 -4.36 -48.29 -10.77
CA ILE A 573 -3.48 -48.43 -9.58
C ILE A 573 -2.04 -48.85 -9.88
N ASN A 574 -1.83 -49.62 -10.95
CA ASN A 574 -0.53 -50.12 -11.41
C ASN A 574 0.10 -49.24 -12.50
N SER A 575 -0.43 -48.05 -12.71
CA SER A 575 0.08 -47.10 -13.72
C SER A 575 1.53 -46.70 -13.42
N GLU A 576 2.42 -46.85 -14.41
CA GLU A 576 3.82 -46.41 -14.38
C GLU A 576 3.98 -44.98 -14.91
N HIS A 577 2.91 -44.37 -15.39
CA HIS A 577 2.97 -42.98 -15.89
C HIS A 577 3.32 -42.01 -14.77
N GLU A 578 4.26 -41.13 -15.05
CA GLU A 578 4.56 -40.02 -14.12
C GLU A 578 3.38 -39.07 -13.98
N LEU A 579 3.27 -38.46 -12.82
CA LEU A 579 2.24 -37.44 -12.57
C LEU A 579 2.49 -36.21 -13.45
N GLY A 580 1.48 -35.74 -14.17
CA GLY A 580 1.58 -34.64 -15.14
C GLY A 580 1.61 -35.09 -16.60
N ILE A 581 1.83 -36.38 -16.89
CA ILE A 581 1.64 -36.93 -18.23
C ILE A 581 0.14 -37.14 -18.45
N LEU A 582 -0.36 -36.85 -19.64
CA LEU A 582 -1.74 -37.05 -20.04
C LEU A 582 -1.83 -38.11 -21.15
N PRO A 583 -2.91 -38.91 -21.18
CA PRO A 583 -3.24 -39.72 -22.35
C PRO A 583 -3.59 -38.85 -23.56
N SER A 584 -3.89 -39.47 -24.70
CA SER A 584 -4.41 -38.73 -25.86
C SER A 584 -5.67 -37.93 -25.51
N VAL A 585 -5.86 -36.81 -26.18
CA VAL A 585 -7.03 -35.93 -25.97
C VAL A 585 -8.34 -36.67 -26.06
N ASP A 586 -8.49 -37.55 -27.03
CA ASP A 586 -9.70 -38.39 -27.19
C ASP A 586 -9.89 -39.37 -26.03
N ALA A 587 -8.80 -39.88 -25.46
CA ALA A 587 -8.86 -40.80 -24.36
C ALA A 587 -9.31 -40.13 -23.07
N TYR A 588 -8.68 -39.02 -22.68
CA TYR A 588 -9.07 -38.36 -21.43
C TYR A 588 -10.44 -37.67 -21.52
N ASN A 589 -10.87 -37.17 -22.68
CA ASN A 589 -12.21 -36.60 -22.84
C ASN A 589 -13.34 -37.63 -22.60
N ARG A 590 -13.09 -38.89 -22.85
CA ARG A 590 -14.08 -39.96 -22.57
C ARG A 590 -14.31 -40.18 -21.08
N VAL A 591 -13.39 -39.82 -20.23
CA VAL A 591 -13.47 -39.98 -18.77
C VAL A 591 -13.68 -38.66 -18.03
N MET A 592 -14.18 -37.65 -18.73
CA MET A 592 -14.56 -36.37 -18.14
C MET A 592 -15.77 -36.58 -17.18
N ASP A 593 -15.61 -36.09 -15.96
CA ASP A 593 -16.67 -36.07 -14.96
C ASP A 593 -17.51 -34.79 -15.15
N ILE A 594 -18.55 -34.90 -15.95
CA ILE A 594 -19.40 -33.77 -16.32
C ILE A 594 -20.15 -33.17 -15.13
N HIS A 595 -20.40 -33.97 -14.07
CA HIS A 595 -21.13 -33.49 -12.88
C HIS A 595 -20.22 -32.68 -11.93
N ASN A 596 -18.92 -32.93 -11.97
CA ASN A 596 -17.93 -32.22 -11.19
C ASN A 596 -17.10 -31.23 -12.05
N SER A 597 -17.55 -30.98 -13.28
CA SER A 597 -17.01 -29.97 -14.18
C SER A 597 -18.00 -28.82 -14.32
N TYR A 598 -17.49 -27.60 -14.45
CA TYR A 598 -18.36 -26.43 -14.62
C TYR A 598 -17.71 -25.33 -15.47
N ASP A 599 -18.57 -24.56 -16.14
CA ASP A 599 -18.28 -23.27 -16.76
C ASP A 599 -19.20 -22.21 -16.12
N SER A 600 -18.63 -21.14 -15.64
CA SER A 600 -19.37 -20.06 -15.01
C SER A 600 -18.89 -18.71 -15.55
N ARG A 601 -19.82 -17.94 -16.09
CA ARG A 601 -19.57 -16.58 -16.61
C ARG A 601 -20.44 -15.59 -15.87
N GLN A 602 -19.81 -14.68 -15.14
CA GLN A 602 -20.53 -13.66 -14.39
C GLN A 602 -20.18 -12.27 -14.94
N THR A 603 -21.21 -11.46 -15.09
CA THR A 603 -21.07 -10.03 -15.43
C THR A 603 -21.86 -9.20 -14.43
N ASP A 604 -21.18 -8.28 -13.78
CA ASP A 604 -21.75 -7.31 -12.85
C ASP A 604 -21.64 -5.92 -13.44
N ASN A 605 -22.74 -5.19 -13.49
CA ASN A 605 -22.78 -3.79 -13.83
C ASN A 605 -23.35 -3.03 -12.62
N THR A 606 -22.64 -2.01 -12.17
CA THR A 606 -23.08 -1.20 -11.03
C THR A 606 -23.01 0.28 -11.39
N HIS A 607 -24.12 0.96 -11.22
CA HIS A 607 -24.20 2.41 -11.33
C HIS A 607 -24.40 2.96 -9.92
N THR A 608 -23.55 3.88 -9.50
CA THR A 608 -23.65 4.51 -8.18
C THR A 608 -23.75 6.02 -8.35
N LEU A 609 -24.81 6.59 -7.81
CA LEU A 609 -24.93 8.03 -7.58
C LEU A 609 -24.57 8.29 -6.13
N GLY A 610 -23.62 9.16 -5.88
CA GLY A 610 -23.16 9.52 -4.56
C GLY A 610 -23.16 11.03 -4.36
N ALA A 611 -23.44 11.42 -3.14
CA ALA A 611 -23.21 12.78 -2.70
C ALA A 611 -22.43 12.75 -1.39
N PHE A 612 -21.60 13.76 -1.20
CA PHE A 612 -20.81 13.94 0.01
C PHE A 612 -20.94 15.40 0.44
N LEU A 613 -21.63 15.62 1.56
CA LEU A 613 -21.83 16.91 2.15
C LEU A 613 -20.99 17.02 3.41
N VAL A 614 -20.11 18.00 3.47
CA VAL A 614 -19.31 18.29 4.66
C VAL A 614 -19.56 19.71 5.12
N TRP A 615 -19.87 19.83 6.40
CA TRP A 615 -19.96 21.10 7.09
C TRP A 615 -18.93 21.16 8.20
N ASN A 616 -18.10 22.19 8.15
CA ASN A 616 -17.10 22.49 9.16
C ASN A 616 -17.29 23.91 9.63
N LYS A 617 -17.44 24.11 10.94
CA LYS A 617 -17.52 25.43 11.57
C LYS A 617 -16.55 25.49 12.74
N LYS A 618 -15.55 26.31 12.61
CA LYS A 618 -14.59 26.60 13.68
C LYS A 618 -14.91 27.91 14.35
N THR A 619 -14.99 27.88 15.66
CA THR A 619 -15.10 29.04 16.52
C THR A 619 -13.88 29.16 17.43
N THR A 620 -13.75 30.25 18.18
CA THR A 620 -12.63 30.40 19.14
C THR A 620 -12.62 29.36 20.27
N LYS A 621 -13.78 28.71 20.53
CA LYS A 621 -13.95 27.78 21.65
C LYS A 621 -14.31 26.35 21.22
N SER A 622 -14.69 26.13 19.97
CA SER A 622 -15.14 24.80 19.51
C SER A 622 -14.98 24.66 18.00
N GLU A 623 -14.74 23.42 17.57
CA GLU A 623 -14.78 23.04 16.18
C GLU A 623 -15.94 22.04 15.99
N TRP A 624 -16.79 22.31 15.00
CA TRP A 624 -17.91 21.46 14.65
C TRP A 624 -17.68 20.88 13.29
N TRP A 625 -17.86 19.60 13.16
CA TRP A 625 -17.73 18.92 11.91
C TRP A 625 -18.91 17.96 11.71
N ALA A 626 -19.53 18.01 10.56
CA ALA A 626 -20.60 17.11 10.19
C ALA A 626 -20.45 16.66 8.75
N GLN A 627 -20.72 15.41 8.50
CA GLN A 627 -20.77 14.86 7.14
C GLN A 627 -22.03 14.04 6.91
N LEU A 628 -22.52 14.07 5.68
CA LEU A 628 -23.60 13.24 5.18
C LEU A 628 -23.20 12.64 3.83
N VAL A 629 -23.28 11.33 3.70
CA VAL A 629 -22.81 10.58 2.52
C VAL A 629 -23.90 9.63 2.03
N PRO A 630 -24.93 10.12 1.31
CA PRO A 630 -25.90 9.27 0.66
C PRO A 630 -25.32 8.65 -0.61
N ASN A 631 -25.54 7.35 -0.80
CA ASN A 631 -25.20 6.62 -2.01
C ASN A 631 -26.39 5.77 -2.47
N LEU A 632 -26.69 5.84 -3.75
CA LEU A 632 -27.67 4.99 -4.41
C LEU A 632 -26.96 4.15 -5.47
N SER A 633 -26.98 2.84 -5.32
CA SER A 633 -26.37 1.91 -6.26
C SER A 633 -27.41 1.04 -6.92
N LEU A 634 -27.34 0.95 -8.24
CA LEU A 634 -28.12 0.04 -9.07
C LEU A 634 -27.18 -1.06 -9.55
N LEU A 635 -27.36 -2.28 -9.05
CA LEU A 635 -26.60 -3.45 -9.42
C LEU A 635 -27.42 -4.32 -10.38
N SER A 636 -26.82 -4.70 -11.49
CA SER A 636 -27.32 -5.76 -12.39
C SER A 636 -26.25 -6.84 -12.51
N ARG A 637 -26.55 -8.02 -12.03
CA ARG A 637 -25.72 -9.22 -12.12
C ARG A 637 -26.35 -10.21 -13.07
N THR A 638 -25.59 -10.72 -14.01
CA THR A 638 -25.94 -11.84 -14.85
C THR A 638 -24.88 -12.93 -14.70
N MET A 639 -25.30 -14.15 -14.42
CA MET A 639 -24.44 -15.31 -14.27
C MET A 639 -24.98 -16.44 -15.12
N HIS A 640 -24.18 -16.93 -16.06
CA HIS A 640 -24.39 -18.18 -16.76
C HIS A 640 -23.62 -19.28 -16.02
N TYR A 641 -24.26 -20.36 -15.73
CA TYR A 641 -23.66 -21.51 -15.08
C TYR A 641 -24.03 -22.79 -15.83
N HIS A 642 -23.00 -23.53 -16.22
CA HIS A 642 -23.15 -24.82 -16.87
C HIS A 642 -22.36 -25.88 -16.10
N SER A 643 -23.01 -26.99 -15.75
CA SER A 643 -22.40 -28.17 -15.13
C SER A 643 -23.30 -29.40 -15.35
N GLY A 644 -22.77 -30.45 -15.97
CA GLY A 644 -23.50 -31.62 -16.33
C GLY A 644 -24.70 -31.29 -17.22
N ASN A 645 -25.90 -31.63 -16.76
CA ASN A 645 -27.15 -31.34 -17.45
C ASN A 645 -27.79 -30.00 -17.02
N VAL A 646 -27.13 -29.28 -16.12
CA VAL A 646 -27.60 -27.97 -15.64
C VAL A 646 -27.02 -26.90 -16.52
N ASP A 647 -27.87 -26.20 -17.26
CA ASP A 647 -27.49 -24.99 -18.00
C ASP A 647 -28.51 -23.92 -17.62
N THR A 648 -28.04 -22.90 -16.90
CA THR A 648 -28.94 -21.92 -16.33
C THR A 648 -28.32 -20.51 -16.33
N THR A 649 -29.22 -19.55 -16.45
CA THR A 649 -28.85 -18.12 -16.38
C THR A 649 -29.58 -17.47 -15.22
N PHE A 650 -28.83 -16.93 -14.30
CA PHE A 650 -29.35 -16.17 -13.18
C PHE A 650 -29.21 -14.69 -13.48
N THR A 651 -30.27 -13.94 -13.32
CA THR A 651 -30.22 -12.47 -13.38
C THR A 651 -30.77 -11.90 -12.09
N LYS A 652 -29.95 -11.07 -11.44
CA LYS A 652 -30.32 -10.35 -10.22
C LYS A 652 -30.17 -8.86 -10.46
N ARG A 653 -31.23 -8.09 -10.15
CA ARG A 653 -31.19 -6.64 -10.09
C ARG A 653 -31.45 -6.21 -8.66
N SER A 654 -30.66 -5.30 -8.15
CA SER A 654 -30.76 -4.81 -6.77
C SER A 654 -30.56 -3.31 -6.74
N ILE A 655 -31.30 -2.66 -5.88
CA ILE A 655 -31.12 -1.25 -5.55
C ILE A 655 -30.63 -1.22 -4.12
N LEU A 656 -29.46 -0.65 -3.91
CA LEU A 656 -28.85 -0.49 -2.61
C LEU A 656 -28.79 1.00 -2.29
N TYR A 657 -29.33 1.36 -1.16
CA TYR A 657 -29.25 2.71 -0.61
C TYR A 657 -28.45 2.66 0.70
N ASN A 658 -27.38 3.43 0.77
CA ASN A 658 -26.57 3.62 1.96
C ASN A 658 -26.46 5.09 2.29
N MET A 659 -26.62 5.41 3.57
CA MET A 659 -26.43 6.77 4.07
C MET A 659 -25.58 6.71 5.33
N TYR A 660 -24.44 7.39 5.28
CA TYR A 660 -23.58 7.57 6.45
C TYR A 660 -23.67 9.02 6.92
N SER A 661 -23.78 9.20 8.22
CA SER A 661 -23.71 10.51 8.84
C SER A 661 -22.77 10.48 10.03
N THR A 662 -21.97 11.52 10.18
CA THR A 662 -21.09 11.68 11.35
C THR A 662 -21.19 13.12 11.81
N PHE A 663 -21.21 13.32 13.12
CA PHE A 663 -21.21 14.62 13.74
C PHE A 663 -20.22 14.61 14.91
N ILE A 664 -19.29 15.57 14.90
CA ILE A 664 -18.25 15.72 15.94
C ILE A 664 -18.27 17.19 16.40
N LYS A 665 -18.15 17.35 17.72
CA LYS A 665 -18.05 18.67 18.37
C LYS A 665 -16.72 18.77 19.09
#